data_59abadc6968ac2d5f848606a46ed0572
#
_entry.id   59abadc6968ac2d5f848606a46ed0572
#
_cell.length_a   1.000
_cell.length_b   1.000
_cell.length_c   1.000
_cell.angle_alpha   90.00
_cell.angle_beta   90.00
_cell.angle_gamma   90.00
#
_symmetry.space_group_name_H-M   'P 1'
#
loop_
_entity.id
_entity.type
_entity.pdbx_description
1 polymer ?
#
loop_
_entity_poly.entity_id
_entity_poly.type
_entity_poly.pdbx_seq_one_letter_code
_entity_poly.pdbx_strand_id
1 'polypeptide(L)'
;MKVTLKDGSFKEYAQPMAVIDIAKDISEGLARMACVAEIDGEVKDLRTIVDKDCTLNIFTAKDPEGLAALRHTASHVMAQAIKRLWPETKLAIGPSIADGFYYDIDRDEPVTSDDLAKIEAEMKKIIKEALPLERFELPRAQAIELMKEKNEPYKVELIEDLPEDAIISFYKQGEFTDLCAGPHLMNTKEVGKAFKLMNIAGAYWRGSEKNKMLTRIYATAFAKKEDLEAYVTMMEEAKKRDHRKLGKELGLFMMSDAGPGFPFFLPKGMILKNTLLDYWREIHKKAGYVEISTPIILNRSLWETSGHWDHYKNNMYTTVIDGEDYAIKPMNCPGGVLVYASEPRSYRDLPLRMGELGIVHRHEKSGQLHGLMRVRCFTQDDAHIFMTPEQIRDEIKNVAGLINQVYSLFGFKYHVELSTRPEDSMGSDEDWELATNSLQGALDDLGLDYVINEGDGAFYGPKIDFHLVDAIGRTWQCGTIQLDFQLPQRFELEYIGADGEKHRPIMIHRVCFGSIERFIGILIEHFAGAFPTWLSPVQVKVLPISEKYEEYAKSVKAALDAADIRAEIDLRSEKIGYKIREAQGQKIPYMLVVGQKEQADGTVSVRSRFKGDEGAEDLNVFIANIKAEIAGRVNRPVEVKKEEEK
;
A
#
# COMPACT_ATOMS: atom_id res chain seq x y z
N MET A 1 39.81 8.63 23.31
CA MET A 1 38.36 8.60 23.09
C MET A 1 37.83 7.18 23.29
N LYS A 2 36.66 7.06 23.88
CA LYS A 2 35.98 5.78 24.12
C LYS A 2 34.87 5.60 23.09
N VAL A 3 34.94 4.54 22.32
CA VAL A 3 33.89 4.17 21.34
C VAL A 3 33.13 2.99 21.89
N THR A 4 31.83 3.19 22.16
CA THR A 4 30.92 2.15 22.69
C THR A 4 30.11 1.57 21.53
N LEU A 5 30.14 0.25 21.34
CA LEU A 5 29.44 -0.45 20.30
C LEU A 5 28.00 -0.82 20.73
N LYS A 6 27.15 -1.20 19.77
CA LYS A 6 25.74 -1.53 20.01
C LYS A 6 25.52 -2.66 21.05
N ASP A 7 26.45 -3.58 21.17
CA ASP A 7 26.42 -4.69 22.15
C ASP A 7 26.86 -4.29 23.56
N GLY A 8 27.19 -3.01 23.77
CA GLY A 8 27.70 -2.45 25.04
C GLY A 8 29.18 -2.65 25.25
N SER A 9 29.89 -3.35 24.38
CA SER A 9 31.37 -3.40 24.41
C SER A 9 31.96 -2.05 24.02
N PHE A 10 33.20 -1.79 24.44
CA PHE A 10 33.88 -0.55 24.07
C PHE A 10 35.35 -0.77 23.71
N LYS A 11 35.89 0.14 22.92
CA LYS A 11 37.30 0.26 22.62
C LYS A 11 37.79 1.69 22.91
N GLU A 12 39.02 1.83 23.33
CA GLU A 12 39.65 3.12 23.58
C GLU A 12 40.75 3.40 22.55
N TYR A 13 40.75 4.61 22.01
CA TYR A 13 41.70 5.07 20.99
C TYR A 13 42.42 6.31 21.49
N ALA A 14 43.75 6.34 21.30
CA ALA A 14 44.60 7.43 21.80
C ALA A 14 44.46 8.73 20.99
N GLN A 15 43.98 8.65 19.75
CA GLN A 15 43.83 9.79 18.84
C GLN A 15 42.56 9.66 17.98
N PRO A 16 42.08 10.79 17.40
CA PRO A 16 40.95 10.75 16.46
C PRO A 16 41.17 9.74 15.32
N MET A 17 40.10 9.04 14.91
CA MET A 17 40.18 7.98 13.94
C MET A 17 38.94 7.99 13.04
N ALA A 18 39.09 7.68 11.74
CA ALA A 18 37.96 7.50 10.84
C ALA A 18 37.18 6.25 11.19
N VAL A 19 35.84 6.29 11.01
CA VAL A 19 34.99 5.13 11.28
C VAL A 19 35.42 3.89 10.52
N ILE A 20 35.87 4.02 9.25
CA ILE A 20 36.38 2.89 8.48
C ILE A 20 37.60 2.23 9.11
N ASP A 21 38.47 3.00 9.76
CA ASP A 21 39.65 2.45 10.42
C ASP A 21 39.31 1.82 11.77
N ILE A 22 38.29 2.36 12.48
CA ILE A 22 37.68 1.70 13.64
C ILE A 22 37.08 0.36 13.22
N ALA A 23 36.35 0.33 12.10
CA ALA A 23 35.76 -0.91 11.54
C ALA A 23 36.82 -1.97 11.21
N LYS A 24 37.98 -1.57 10.63
CA LYS A 24 39.11 -2.45 10.37
C LYS A 24 39.74 -2.99 11.68
N ASP A 25 39.88 -2.14 12.68
CA ASP A 25 40.41 -2.55 13.98
C ASP A 25 39.49 -3.53 14.72
N ILE A 26 38.17 -3.43 14.49
CA ILE A 26 37.20 -4.42 14.99
C ILE A 26 37.35 -5.73 14.21
N SER A 27 37.25 -5.65 12.86
CA SER A 27 37.35 -6.79 11.95
C SER A 27 37.55 -6.33 10.50
N GLU A 28 38.53 -6.89 9.82
CA GLU A 28 38.72 -6.73 8.37
C GLU A 28 37.50 -7.19 7.55
N GLY A 29 36.77 -8.18 8.06
CA GLY A 29 35.52 -8.65 7.44
C GLY A 29 34.40 -7.60 7.55
N LEU A 30 34.26 -6.97 8.71
CA LEU A 30 33.30 -5.89 8.94
C LEU A 30 33.62 -4.68 8.05
N ALA A 31 34.87 -4.22 8.04
CA ALA A 31 35.29 -3.08 7.23
C ALA A 31 35.00 -3.24 5.75
N ARG A 32 35.12 -4.47 5.21
CA ARG A 32 34.80 -4.79 3.80
C ARG A 32 33.31 -4.76 3.48
N MET A 33 32.46 -4.94 4.49
CA MET A 33 30.99 -4.96 4.31
C MET A 33 30.31 -3.69 4.79
N ALA A 34 31.01 -2.85 5.56
CA ALA A 34 30.50 -1.62 6.10
C ALA A 34 30.10 -0.63 4.99
N CYS A 35 28.94 -0.03 5.14
CA CYS A 35 28.40 0.96 4.20
C CYS A 35 28.38 2.35 4.82
N VAL A 36 27.84 2.48 6.04
CA VAL A 36 27.72 3.71 6.83
C VAL A 36 27.76 3.36 8.31
N ALA A 37 27.76 4.37 9.16
CA ALA A 37 27.68 4.17 10.61
C ALA A 37 26.77 5.21 11.26
N GLU A 38 26.11 4.79 12.34
CA GLU A 38 25.43 5.70 13.25
C GLU A 38 26.38 6.10 14.37
N ILE A 39 26.54 7.40 14.56
CA ILE A 39 27.34 8.01 15.62
C ILE A 39 26.40 8.86 16.48
N ASP A 40 26.18 8.46 17.73
CA ASP A 40 25.29 9.17 18.66
C ASP A 40 23.88 9.41 18.10
N GLY A 41 23.33 8.43 17.36
CA GLY A 41 21.99 8.49 16.75
C GLY A 41 21.95 9.12 15.35
N GLU A 42 23.06 9.62 14.80
CA GLU A 42 23.11 10.19 13.45
C GLU A 42 23.85 9.28 12.46
N VAL A 43 23.23 8.96 11.33
CA VAL A 43 23.85 8.16 10.27
C VAL A 43 24.83 9.00 9.46
N LYS A 44 26.08 8.56 9.40
CA LYS A 44 27.20 9.28 8.78
C LYS A 44 28.06 8.37 7.89
N ASP A 45 28.87 9.00 7.05
CA ASP A 45 29.88 8.34 6.24
C ASP A 45 30.91 7.61 7.07
N LEU A 46 31.45 6.53 6.56
CA LEU A 46 32.61 5.85 7.13
C LEU A 46 33.91 6.70 7.12
N ARG A 47 33.92 7.81 6.36
CA ARG A 47 34.99 8.82 6.34
C ARG A 47 35.02 9.70 7.59
N THR A 48 33.90 9.77 8.30
CA THR A 48 33.74 10.65 9.47
C THR A 48 34.80 10.34 10.51
N ILE A 49 35.48 11.38 10.95
CA ILE A 49 36.47 11.28 12.02
C ILE A 49 35.73 11.33 13.35
N VAL A 50 35.93 10.31 14.16
CA VAL A 50 35.52 10.29 15.57
C VAL A 50 36.68 10.89 16.39
N ASP A 51 36.39 11.95 17.14
CA ASP A 51 37.38 12.71 17.94
C ASP A 51 37.01 12.83 19.42
N LYS A 52 35.84 12.34 19.81
CA LYS A 52 35.29 12.33 21.17
C LYS A 52 34.68 10.99 21.54
N ASP A 53 34.34 10.81 22.80
CA ASP A 53 33.58 9.64 23.23
C ASP A 53 32.21 9.60 22.54
N CYS A 54 31.81 8.42 22.01
CA CYS A 54 30.58 8.26 21.29
C CYS A 54 30.02 6.83 21.36
N THR A 55 28.78 6.68 20.98
CA THR A 55 28.20 5.40 20.59
C THR A 55 28.37 5.21 19.08
N LEU A 56 28.73 4.00 18.66
CA LEU A 56 28.97 3.66 17.27
C LEU A 56 28.24 2.37 16.88
N ASN A 57 27.42 2.43 15.84
CA ASN A 57 26.83 1.27 15.20
C ASN A 57 27.19 1.25 13.71
N ILE A 58 27.79 0.16 13.22
CA ILE A 58 28.24 0.05 11.82
C ILE A 58 27.22 -0.76 11.03
N PHE A 59 26.68 -0.17 9.97
CA PHE A 59 25.69 -0.78 9.10
C PHE A 59 26.30 -1.34 7.82
N THR A 60 25.78 -2.46 7.40
CA THR A 60 26.10 -3.13 6.13
C THR A 60 24.95 -2.99 5.15
N ALA A 61 25.11 -3.41 3.89
CA ALA A 61 24.01 -3.40 2.93
C ALA A 61 22.86 -4.41 3.23
N LYS A 62 22.93 -5.13 4.36
CA LYS A 62 21.83 -5.93 4.90
C LYS A 62 20.92 -5.11 5.81
N ASP A 63 21.41 -4.01 6.31
CA ASP A 63 20.71 -3.09 7.19
C ASP A 63 20.04 -2.01 6.32
N PRO A 64 18.87 -1.47 6.71
CA PRO A 64 18.16 -0.45 5.93
C PRO A 64 19.02 0.78 5.61
N GLU A 65 19.79 1.28 6.58
CA GLU A 65 20.65 2.45 6.45
C GLU A 65 21.81 2.21 5.48
N GLY A 66 22.42 1.04 5.56
CA GLY A 66 23.49 0.63 4.64
C GLY A 66 22.99 0.42 3.22
N LEU A 67 21.79 -0.16 3.06
CA LEU A 67 21.14 -0.33 1.76
C LEU A 67 20.74 1.03 1.16
N ALA A 68 20.26 1.96 1.98
CA ALA A 68 19.95 3.32 1.55
C ALA A 68 21.19 4.05 1.00
N ALA A 69 22.35 3.94 1.69
CA ALA A 69 23.61 4.52 1.22
C ALA A 69 24.13 3.86 -0.07
N LEU A 70 23.95 2.54 -0.23
CA LEU A 70 24.26 1.83 -1.46
C LEU A 70 23.42 2.38 -2.63
N ARG A 71 22.11 2.52 -2.44
CA ARG A 71 21.16 3.08 -3.42
C ARG A 71 21.47 4.54 -3.74
N HIS A 72 21.80 5.33 -2.73
CA HIS A 72 22.19 6.73 -2.91
C HIS A 72 23.50 6.85 -3.72
N THR A 73 24.48 6.01 -3.45
CA THR A 73 25.72 5.96 -4.25
C THR A 73 25.44 5.48 -5.68
N ALA A 74 24.56 4.50 -5.87
CA ALA A 74 24.14 4.05 -7.18
C ALA A 74 23.43 5.17 -7.98
N SER A 75 22.69 6.08 -7.33
CA SER A 75 22.09 7.24 -8.01
C SER A 75 23.14 8.21 -8.53
N HIS A 76 24.23 8.44 -7.78
CA HIS A 76 25.37 9.24 -8.25
C HIS A 76 26.13 8.57 -9.41
N VAL A 77 26.31 7.24 -9.37
CA VAL A 77 26.87 6.48 -10.49
C VAL A 77 25.99 6.59 -11.74
N MET A 78 24.65 6.57 -11.58
CA MET A 78 23.71 6.80 -12.68
C MET A 78 23.82 8.23 -13.21
N ALA A 79 23.88 9.23 -12.36
CA ALA A 79 24.05 10.64 -12.77
C ALA A 79 25.35 10.86 -13.54
N GLN A 80 26.47 10.29 -13.08
CA GLN A 80 27.76 10.31 -13.80
C GLN A 80 27.65 9.62 -15.16
N ALA A 81 27.00 8.47 -15.25
CA ALA A 81 26.77 7.76 -16.50
C ALA A 81 25.95 8.61 -17.49
N ILE A 82 24.91 9.28 -17.02
CA ILE A 82 24.08 10.19 -17.82
C ILE A 82 24.93 11.36 -18.34
N LYS A 83 25.75 12.00 -17.50
CA LYS A 83 26.62 13.10 -17.89
C LYS A 83 27.71 12.67 -18.88
N ARG A 84 28.24 11.44 -18.76
CA ARG A 84 29.20 10.89 -19.76
C ARG A 84 28.57 10.66 -21.13
N LEU A 85 27.32 10.17 -21.14
CA LEU A 85 26.59 9.91 -22.39
C LEU A 85 26.05 11.19 -23.02
N TRP A 86 25.56 12.10 -22.19
CA TRP A 86 24.91 13.36 -22.61
C TRP A 86 25.35 14.52 -21.71
N PRO A 87 26.50 15.14 -21.98
CA PRO A 87 27.10 16.19 -21.14
C PRO A 87 26.21 17.39 -20.87
N GLU A 88 25.32 17.74 -21.81
CA GLU A 88 24.41 18.90 -21.72
C GLU A 88 23.20 18.65 -20.80
N THR A 89 22.95 17.41 -20.38
CA THR A 89 21.86 17.07 -19.45
C THR A 89 22.05 17.78 -18.12
N LYS A 90 21.01 18.45 -17.63
CA LYS A 90 21.02 19.09 -16.31
C LYS A 90 20.47 18.15 -15.26
N LEU A 91 21.12 18.14 -14.12
CA LEU A 91 20.79 17.25 -13.00
C LEU A 91 19.98 18.01 -11.92
N ALA A 92 18.89 17.40 -11.46
CA ALA A 92 18.10 17.95 -10.37
C ALA A 92 18.37 17.23 -9.04
N ILE A 93 17.61 16.20 -8.71
CA ILE A 93 17.76 15.44 -7.46
C ILE A 93 17.77 13.93 -7.68
N GLY A 94 18.51 13.20 -6.84
CA GLY A 94 18.69 11.76 -6.94
C GLY A 94 18.72 11.04 -5.60
N PRO A 95 17.62 11.04 -4.79
CA PRO A 95 17.60 10.38 -3.50
C PRO A 95 17.45 8.86 -3.61
N SER A 96 17.86 8.16 -2.55
CA SER A 96 17.38 6.80 -2.29
C SER A 96 15.93 6.83 -1.81
N ILE A 97 15.19 5.77 -2.13
CA ILE A 97 13.82 5.54 -1.68
C ILE A 97 13.72 4.09 -1.15
N ALA A 98 12.59 3.77 -0.51
CA ALA A 98 12.40 2.46 0.14
C ALA A 98 12.74 1.26 -0.75
N ASP A 99 12.33 1.27 -2.03
CA ASP A 99 12.52 0.15 -2.95
C ASP A 99 13.61 0.37 -4.02
N GLY A 100 14.38 1.47 -3.91
CA GLY A 100 15.38 1.78 -4.93
C GLY A 100 15.92 3.19 -4.83
N PHE A 101 16.06 3.83 -5.98
CA PHE A 101 16.48 5.22 -6.10
C PHE A 101 15.95 5.79 -7.42
N TYR A 102 15.99 7.11 -7.58
CA TYR A 102 15.73 7.75 -8.85
C TYR A 102 16.69 8.92 -9.07
N TYR A 103 16.71 9.44 -10.29
CA TYR A 103 17.32 10.72 -10.58
C TYR A 103 16.42 11.53 -11.53
N ASP A 104 16.20 12.79 -11.20
CA ASP A 104 15.46 13.75 -12.01
C ASP A 104 16.44 14.50 -12.88
N ILE A 105 16.19 14.48 -14.19
CA ILE A 105 17.04 15.12 -15.19
C ILE A 105 16.23 16.00 -16.11
N ASP A 106 16.88 17.06 -16.60
CA ASP A 106 16.36 17.93 -17.64
C ASP A 106 17.18 17.76 -18.91
N ARG A 107 16.55 17.23 -19.95
CA ARG A 107 17.13 16.99 -21.26
C ARG A 107 16.13 17.36 -22.34
N ASP A 108 16.59 18.01 -23.43
CA ASP A 108 15.74 18.42 -24.54
C ASP A 108 15.18 17.22 -25.32
N GLU A 109 15.97 16.17 -25.50
CA GLU A 109 15.53 14.94 -26.14
C GLU A 109 14.98 13.95 -25.10
N PRO A 110 13.80 13.35 -25.34
CA PRO A 110 13.22 12.35 -24.43
C PRO A 110 14.13 11.15 -24.23
N VAL A 111 14.24 10.68 -22.98
CA VAL A 111 14.91 9.41 -22.67
C VAL A 111 13.96 8.26 -23.02
N THR A 112 14.47 7.26 -23.71
CA THR A 112 13.73 6.08 -24.16
C THR A 112 14.12 4.82 -23.37
N SER A 113 13.35 3.74 -23.53
CA SER A 113 13.71 2.44 -22.94
C SER A 113 15.08 1.91 -23.39
N ASP A 114 15.47 2.21 -24.64
CA ASP A 114 16.78 1.79 -25.19
C ASP A 114 17.94 2.56 -24.54
N ASP A 115 17.68 3.77 -24.08
CA ASP A 115 18.67 4.58 -23.38
C ASP A 115 18.96 4.04 -21.97
N LEU A 116 18.00 3.39 -21.33
CA LEU A 116 18.23 2.74 -20.04
C LEU A 116 19.34 1.68 -20.14
N ALA A 117 19.36 0.89 -21.22
CA ALA A 117 20.41 -0.11 -21.44
C ALA A 117 21.80 0.53 -21.65
N LYS A 118 21.86 1.70 -22.31
CA LYS A 118 23.10 2.47 -22.49
C LYS A 118 23.61 3.03 -21.16
N ILE A 119 22.70 3.59 -20.35
CA ILE A 119 23.04 4.11 -19.03
C ILE A 119 23.56 2.97 -18.12
N GLU A 120 22.89 1.80 -18.09
CA GLU A 120 23.37 0.65 -17.32
C GLU A 120 24.76 0.17 -17.76
N ALA A 121 25.02 0.17 -19.06
CA ALA A 121 26.33 -0.22 -19.58
C ALA A 121 27.42 0.75 -19.12
N GLU A 122 27.15 2.06 -19.12
CA GLU A 122 28.09 3.07 -18.64
C GLU A 122 28.26 3.02 -17.12
N MET A 123 27.19 2.82 -16.35
CA MET A 123 27.27 2.58 -14.90
C MET A 123 28.19 1.41 -14.56
N LYS A 124 28.10 0.30 -15.31
CA LYS A 124 28.98 -0.87 -15.13
C LYS A 124 30.46 -0.54 -15.38
N LYS A 125 30.78 0.39 -16.29
CA LYS A 125 32.15 0.87 -16.50
C LYS A 125 32.64 1.69 -15.33
N ILE A 126 31.84 2.67 -14.86
CA ILE A 126 32.16 3.52 -13.70
C ILE A 126 32.39 2.67 -12.44
N ILE A 127 31.55 1.68 -12.19
CA ILE A 127 31.72 0.74 -11.08
C ILE A 127 33.04 -0.03 -11.19
N LYS A 128 33.42 -0.44 -12.41
CA LYS A 128 34.68 -1.16 -12.65
C LYS A 128 35.92 -0.25 -12.49
N GLU A 129 35.77 1.04 -12.73
CA GLU A 129 36.85 2.04 -12.52
C GLU A 129 37.21 2.20 -11.03
N ALA A 130 36.32 1.80 -10.13
CA ALA A 130 36.54 1.82 -8.69
C ALA A 130 36.96 3.20 -8.16
N LEU A 131 36.20 4.24 -8.56
CA LEU A 131 36.50 5.63 -8.18
C LEU A 131 36.20 5.86 -6.69
N PRO A 132 37.11 6.49 -5.93
CA PRO A 132 36.80 6.91 -4.56
C PRO A 132 35.76 8.04 -4.60
N LEU A 133 34.90 8.07 -3.58
CA LEU A 133 34.00 9.19 -3.35
C LEU A 133 34.64 10.13 -2.30
N GLU A 134 34.90 11.36 -2.67
CA GLU A 134 35.51 12.39 -1.84
C GLU A 134 34.46 13.40 -1.43
N ARG A 135 34.22 13.57 -0.12
CA ARG A 135 33.33 14.59 0.43
C ARG A 135 34.12 15.87 0.71
N PHE A 136 33.61 17.02 0.28
CA PHE A 136 34.14 18.32 0.61
C PHE A 136 33.02 19.34 0.81
N GLU A 137 33.35 20.45 1.45
CA GLU A 137 32.42 21.53 1.75
C GLU A 137 32.90 22.84 1.14
N LEU A 138 31.97 23.68 0.73
CA LEU A 138 32.26 25.00 0.18
C LEU A 138 31.37 26.07 0.83
N PRO A 139 31.91 27.29 1.02
CA PRO A 139 31.07 28.45 1.32
C PRO A 139 30.03 28.67 0.19
N ARG A 140 28.84 29.16 0.55
CA ARG A 140 27.68 29.33 -0.35
C ARG A 140 28.05 29.99 -1.69
N ALA A 141 28.80 31.10 -1.67
CA ALA A 141 29.17 31.81 -2.88
C ALA A 141 29.99 30.93 -3.84
N GLN A 142 30.95 30.16 -3.29
CA GLN A 142 31.80 29.25 -4.09
C GLN A 142 31.02 28.03 -4.54
N ALA A 143 30.07 27.54 -3.73
CA ALA A 143 29.20 26.44 -4.09
C ALA A 143 28.28 26.82 -5.29
N ILE A 144 27.71 28.01 -5.27
CA ILE A 144 26.90 28.55 -6.39
C ILE A 144 27.76 28.73 -7.65
N GLU A 145 28.97 29.29 -7.51
CA GLU A 145 29.90 29.47 -8.65
C GLU A 145 30.26 28.14 -9.29
N LEU A 146 30.63 27.14 -8.49
CA LEU A 146 30.92 25.79 -8.96
C LEU A 146 29.76 25.16 -9.75
N MET A 147 28.51 25.33 -9.27
CA MET A 147 27.35 24.76 -9.94
C MET A 147 26.97 25.54 -11.23
N LYS A 148 27.22 26.84 -11.26
CA LYS A 148 27.10 27.67 -12.48
C LYS A 148 28.13 27.28 -13.54
N GLU A 149 29.39 27.07 -13.15
CA GLU A 149 30.45 26.58 -14.07
C GLU A 149 30.11 25.22 -14.66
N LYS A 150 29.48 24.33 -13.86
CA LYS A 150 29.04 23.01 -14.31
C LYS A 150 27.69 23.04 -15.08
N ASN A 151 27.08 24.21 -15.26
CA ASN A 151 25.76 24.36 -15.91
C ASN A 151 24.64 23.53 -15.25
N GLU A 152 24.58 23.54 -13.90
CA GLU A 152 23.60 22.83 -13.10
C GLU A 152 22.61 23.79 -12.39
N PRO A 153 21.65 24.39 -13.13
CA PRO A 153 20.80 25.44 -12.57
C PRO A 153 19.92 24.96 -11.41
N TYR A 154 19.43 23.70 -11.45
CA TYR A 154 18.62 23.15 -10.35
C TYR A 154 19.40 23.03 -9.05
N LYS A 155 20.71 22.74 -9.14
CA LYS A 155 21.60 22.70 -7.97
C LYS A 155 21.84 24.10 -7.40
N VAL A 156 21.93 25.12 -8.25
CA VAL A 156 22.01 26.53 -7.82
C VAL A 156 20.76 26.91 -7.03
N GLU A 157 19.56 26.64 -7.56
CA GLU A 157 18.30 26.89 -6.85
C GLU A 157 18.23 26.16 -5.50
N LEU A 158 18.69 24.91 -5.44
CA LEU A 158 18.71 24.15 -4.17
C LEU A 158 19.64 24.80 -3.13
N ILE A 159 20.81 25.29 -3.55
CA ILE A 159 21.76 25.98 -2.64
C ILE A 159 21.16 27.31 -2.14
N GLU A 160 20.47 28.06 -3.03
CA GLU A 160 19.86 29.33 -2.68
C GLU A 160 18.75 29.19 -1.63
N ASP A 161 18.02 28.06 -1.66
CA ASP A 161 16.94 27.76 -0.71
C ASP A 161 17.41 27.23 0.65
N LEU A 162 18.66 26.80 0.80
CA LEU A 162 19.15 26.31 2.08
C LEU A 162 19.20 27.45 3.13
N PRO A 163 19.01 27.17 4.43
CA PRO A 163 19.23 28.14 5.50
C PRO A 163 20.62 28.79 5.43
N GLU A 164 20.75 30.03 5.90
CA GLU A 164 22.02 30.79 5.78
C GLU A 164 23.20 30.10 6.44
N ASP A 165 22.97 29.38 7.54
CA ASP A 165 23.94 28.62 8.34
C ASP A 165 24.16 27.19 7.85
N ALA A 166 23.47 26.75 6.78
CA ALA A 166 23.58 25.40 6.27
C ALA A 166 24.99 25.10 5.75
N ILE A 167 25.52 23.92 6.11
CA ILE A 167 26.73 23.35 5.54
C ILE A 167 26.45 22.86 4.13
N ILE A 168 27.16 23.41 3.15
CA ILE A 168 26.98 23.01 1.74
C ILE A 168 28.07 22.03 1.37
N SER A 169 27.69 20.77 1.22
CA SER A 169 28.61 19.68 0.92
C SER A 169 28.41 19.11 -0.48
N PHE A 170 29.49 18.56 -0.99
CA PHE A 170 29.60 17.94 -2.31
C PHE A 170 30.27 16.58 -2.18
N TYR A 171 29.94 15.72 -3.13
CA TYR A 171 30.67 14.47 -3.35
C TYR A 171 31.25 14.44 -4.77
N LYS A 172 32.54 14.12 -4.82
CA LYS A 172 33.30 13.98 -6.08
C LYS A 172 33.68 12.52 -6.27
N GLN A 173 33.46 12.02 -7.50
CA GLN A 173 33.89 10.70 -7.95
C GLN A 173 34.51 10.82 -9.35
N GLY A 174 35.82 10.77 -9.43
CA GLY A 174 36.55 11.05 -10.68
C GLY A 174 36.27 12.47 -11.19
N GLU A 175 35.77 12.57 -12.42
CA GLU A 175 35.39 13.84 -13.07
C GLU A 175 34.02 14.38 -12.61
N PHE A 176 33.20 13.54 -12.02
CA PHE A 176 31.85 13.89 -11.61
C PHE A 176 31.83 14.51 -10.20
N THR A 177 31.03 15.56 -10.03
CA THR A 177 30.81 16.21 -8.73
C THR A 177 29.34 16.58 -8.61
N ASP A 178 28.71 16.24 -7.48
CA ASP A 178 27.32 16.57 -7.20
C ASP A 178 27.13 17.24 -5.86
N LEU A 179 26.15 18.15 -5.76
CA LEU A 179 25.66 18.72 -4.51
C LEU A 179 24.92 17.64 -3.72
N CYS A 180 25.39 17.30 -2.54
CA CYS A 180 24.80 16.23 -1.75
C CYS A 180 25.19 16.29 -0.28
N ALA A 181 24.24 16.00 0.62
CA ALA A 181 24.48 15.88 2.05
C ALA A 181 25.09 14.52 2.46
N GLY A 182 24.93 13.49 1.63
CA GLY A 182 25.33 12.11 1.93
C GLY A 182 24.29 11.37 2.78
N PRO A 183 24.67 10.26 3.47
CA PRO A 183 25.97 9.58 3.35
C PRO A 183 26.10 8.73 2.08
N HIS A 184 27.34 8.38 1.72
CA HIS A 184 27.68 7.55 0.59
C HIS A 184 28.68 6.44 0.96
N LEU A 185 28.75 5.41 0.12
CA LEU A 185 29.80 4.39 0.16
C LEU A 185 31.19 5.02 -0.08
N MET A 186 32.24 4.29 0.25
CA MET A 186 33.62 4.78 0.11
C MET A 186 34.07 4.82 -1.35
N ASN A 187 33.52 3.93 -2.20
CA ASN A 187 34.01 3.71 -3.55
C ASN A 187 32.87 3.26 -4.48
N THR A 188 32.90 3.68 -5.76
CA THR A 188 31.89 3.28 -6.74
C THR A 188 31.80 1.77 -6.97
N LYS A 189 32.90 1.02 -6.77
CA LYS A 189 32.94 -0.45 -6.88
C LYS A 189 32.02 -1.13 -5.86
N GLU A 190 31.77 -0.52 -4.71
CA GLU A 190 30.95 -1.09 -3.64
C GLU A 190 29.46 -1.14 -4.00
N VAL A 191 29.00 -0.37 -5.01
CA VAL A 191 27.65 -0.51 -5.59
C VAL A 191 27.43 -1.92 -6.16
N GLY A 192 28.49 -2.56 -6.63
CA GLY A 192 28.42 -3.92 -7.14
C GLY A 192 27.71 -4.04 -8.48
N LYS A 193 27.18 -5.25 -8.75
CA LYS A 193 26.53 -5.58 -10.03
C LYS A 193 25.02 -5.80 -9.89
N ALA A 194 24.50 -5.74 -8.67
CA ALA A 194 23.11 -6.05 -8.37
C ALA A 194 22.24 -4.78 -8.44
N PHE A 195 22.20 -4.12 -9.59
CA PHE A 195 21.35 -2.96 -9.86
C PHE A 195 20.64 -3.09 -11.20
N LYS A 196 19.51 -2.39 -11.36
CA LYS A 196 18.73 -2.35 -12.59
C LYS A 196 17.99 -1.01 -12.72
N LEU A 197 17.99 -0.44 -13.92
CA LEU A 197 17.11 0.68 -14.26
C LEU A 197 15.73 0.12 -14.60
N MET A 198 14.68 0.68 -14.00
CA MET A 198 13.35 0.08 -14.00
C MET A 198 12.41 0.72 -15.02
N ASN A 199 12.21 2.04 -14.92
CA ASN A 199 11.29 2.79 -15.76
C ASN A 199 11.59 4.28 -15.77
N ILE A 200 10.91 4.98 -16.69
CA ILE A 200 10.98 6.42 -16.89
C ILE A 200 9.60 7.00 -16.61
N ALA A 201 9.55 8.14 -15.94
CA ALA A 201 8.32 8.91 -15.72
C ALA A 201 8.58 10.41 -15.81
N GLY A 202 7.53 11.18 -16.08
CA GLY A 202 7.57 12.63 -15.90
C GLY A 202 7.41 13.00 -14.42
N ALA A 203 8.14 14.01 -13.96
CA ALA A 203 8.00 14.56 -12.62
C ALA A 203 8.16 16.07 -12.66
N TYR A 204 7.18 16.81 -12.13
CA TYR A 204 7.31 18.26 -12.05
C TYR A 204 8.36 18.67 -11.02
N TRP A 205 9.22 19.61 -11.39
CA TRP A 205 10.19 20.17 -10.46
C TRP A 205 9.51 20.65 -9.18
N ARG A 206 10.02 20.23 -8.01
CA ARG A 206 9.43 20.52 -6.69
C ARG A 206 7.96 20.10 -6.55
N GLY A 207 7.50 19.14 -7.35
CA GLY A 207 6.13 18.61 -7.26
C GLY A 207 5.04 19.58 -7.69
N SER A 208 5.36 20.72 -8.29
CA SER A 208 4.40 21.74 -8.72
C SER A 208 4.16 21.68 -10.23
N GLU A 209 2.90 21.53 -10.64
CA GLU A 209 2.48 21.55 -12.06
C GLU A 209 2.80 22.88 -12.78
N LYS A 210 3.13 23.94 -12.03
CA LYS A 210 3.56 25.23 -12.57
C LYS A 210 5.02 25.24 -13.01
N ASN A 211 5.81 24.29 -12.54
CA ASN A 211 7.23 24.16 -12.84
C ASN A 211 7.46 23.23 -14.04
N LYS A 212 8.68 23.25 -14.57
CA LYS A 212 9.09 22.37 -15.69
C LYS A 212 8.92 20.91 -15.32
N MET A 213 8.38 20.14 -16.25
CA MET A 213 8.34 18.68 -16.15
C MET A 213 9.73 18.11 -16.49
N LEU A 214 10.32 17.40 -15.54
CA LEU A 214 11.60 16.71 -15.68
C LEU A 214 11.38 15.24 -16.04
N THR A 215 12.42 14.60 -16.51
CA THR A 215 12.45 13.14 -16.70
C THR A 215 12.99 12.48 -15.45
N ARG A 216 12.21 11.62 -14.81
CA ARG A 216 12.61 10.81 -13.66
C ARG A 216 12.94 9.40 -14.12
N ILE A 217 14.15 8.96 -13.84
CA ILE A 217 14.61 7.60 -14.13
C ILE A 217 14.63 6.83 -12.81
N TYR A 218 13.77 5.83 -12.68
CA TYR A 218 13.71 4.93 -11.52
C TYR A 218 14.66 3.75 -11.70
N ALA A 219 15.31 3.39 -10.61
CA ALA A 219 16.24 2.28 -10.54
C ALA A 219 16.20 1.60 -9.17
N THR A 220 16.78 0.41 -9.08
CA THR A 220 16.96 -0.30 -7.82
C THR A 220 18.36 -0.90 -7.72
N ALA A 221 18.83 -1.11 -6.49
CA ALA A 221 20.08 -1.81 -6.21
C ALA A 221 19.94 -2.62 -4.91
N PHE A 222 20.64 -3.74 -4.86
CA PHE A 222 20.67 -4.69 -3.76
C PHE A 222 22.10 -5.12 -3.45
N ALA A 223 22.30 -5.68 -2.25
CA ALA A 223 23.60 -6.25 -1.88
C ALA A 223 23.94 -7.51 -2.69
N LYS A 224 22.94 -8.28 -3.11
CA LYS A 224 23.09 -9.55 -3.81
C LYS A 224 22.27 -9.59 -5.09
N LYS A 225 22.77 -10.37 -6.06
CA LYS A 225 22.10 -10.56 -7.36
C LYS A 225 20.77 -11.31 -7.22
N GLU A 226 20.72 -12.28 -6.32
CA GLU A 226 19.52 -13.07 -6.05
C GLU A 226 18.37 -12.19 -5.55
N ASP A 227 18.67 -11.21 -4.68
CA ASP A 227 17.67 -10.26 -4.16
C ASP A 227 17.14 -9.34 -5.28
N LEU A 228 18.03 -8.89 -6.18
CA LEU A 228 17.63 -8.13 -7.38
C LEU A 228 16.74 -8.96 -8.30
N GLU A 229 17.11 -10.21 -8.60
CA GLU A 229 16.34 -11.10 -9.47
C GLU A 229 14.96 -11.39 -8.87
N ALA A 230 14.88 -11.64 -7.57
CA ALA A 230 13.62 -11.81 -6.84
C ALA A 230 12.74 -10.55 -6.95
N TYR A 231 13.31 -9.37 -6.73
CA TYR A 231 12.59 -8.09 -6.84
C TYR A 231 12.10 -7.84 -8.27
N VAL A 232 12.93 -8.06 -9.28
CA VAL A 232 12.52 -7.88 -10.69
C VAL A 232 11.38 -8.83 -11.06
N THR A 233 11.49 -10.10 -10.66
CA THR A 233 10.42 -11.10 -10.86
C THR A 233 9.11 -10.66 -10.19
N MET A 234 9.19 -10.19 -8.94
CA MET A 234 8.04 -9.64 -8.21
C MET A 234 7.40 -8.46 -8.97
N MET A 235 8.21 -7.54 -9.50
CA MET A 235 7.71 -6.38 -10.25
C MET A 235 7.08 -6.76 -11.59
N GLU A 236 7.60 -7.78 -12.28
CA GLU A 236 7.01 -8.32 -13.51
C GLU A 236 5.67 -9.00 -13.23
N GLU A 237 5.60 -9.79 -12.16
CA GLU A 237 4.33 -10.38 -11.70
C GLU A 237 3.33 -9.30 -11.28
N ALA A 238 3.77 -8.22 -10.61
CA ALA A 238 2.90 -7.09 -10.27
C ALA A 238 2.28 -6.45 -11.52
N LYS A 239 3.07 -6.25 -12.59
CA LYS A 239 2.57 -5.72 -13.87
C LYS A 239 1.53 -6.65 -14.53
N LYS A 240 1.75 -7.97 -14.49
CA LYS A 240 0.80 -8.96 -15.03
C LYS A 240 -0.53 -8.94 -14.25
N ARG A 241 -0.48 -8.64 -12.95
CA ARG A 241 -1.63 -8.65 -12.03
C ARG A 241 -2.30 -7.30 -11.85
N ASP A 242 -1.80 -6.24 -12.51
CA ASP A 242 -2.32 -4.87 -12.37
C ASP A 242 -3.85 -4.83 -12.47
N HIS A 243 -4.52 -4.41 -11.39
CA HIS A 243 -5.98 -4.38 -11.28
C HIS A 243 -6.65 -3.49 -12.33
N ARG A 244 -5.96 -2.46 -12.83
CA ARG A 244 -6.48 -1.55 -13.87
C ARG A 244 -6.61 -2.30 -15.21
N LYS A 245 -5.58 -3.10 -15.54
CA LYS A 245 -5.57 -3.95 -16.73
C LYS A 245 -6.61 -5.07 -16.61
N LEU A 246 -6.49 -5.87 -15.55
CA LEU A 246 -7.38 -7.01 -15.33
C LEU A 246 -8.84 -6.58 -15.11
N GLY A 247 -9.07 -5.48 -14.40
CA GLY A 247 -10.41 -4.94 -14.18
C GLY A 247 -11.10 -4.55 -15.49
N LYS A 248 -10.34 -3.93 -16.43
CA LYS A 248 -10.83 -3.62 -17.77
C LYS A 248 -11.09 -4.89 -18.59
N GLU A 249 -10.14 -5.83 -18.63
CA GLU A 249 -10.27 -7.09 -19.38
C GLU A 249 -11.45 -7.96 -18.89
N LEU A 250 -11.71 -7.97 -17.59
CA LEU A 250 -12.80 -8.72 -16.96
C LEU A 250 -14.13 -7.95 -16.90
N GLY A 251 -14.16 -6.68 -17.33
CA GLY A 251 -15.36 -5.84 -17.33
C GLY A 251 -15.87 -5.52 -15.92
N LEU A 252 -14.96 -5.22 -14.96
CA LEU A 252 -15.33 -4.99 -13.56
C LEU A 252 -15.59 -3.51 -13.25
N PHE A 253 -14.75 -2.61 -13.74
CA PHE A 253 -14.88 -1.18 -13.52
C PHE A 253 -14.23 -0.37 -14.64
N MET A 254 -14.56 0.92 -14.69
CA MET A 254 -13.91 1.88 -15.57
C MET A 254 -13.60 3.18 -14.83
N MET A 255 -12.62 3.92 -15.33
CA MET A 255 -12.33 5.30 -14.94
C MET A 255 -12.75 6.21 -16.09
N SER A 256 -13.15 7.45 -15.79
CA SER A 256 -13.60 8.42 -16.79
C SER A 256 -13.00 9.80 -16.50
N ASP A 257 -12.69 10.53 -17.56
CA ASP A 257 -12.24 11.94 -17.46
C ASP A 257 -13.34 12.87 -16.95
N ALA A 258 -14.61 12.44 -17.00
CA ALA A 258 -15.71 13.18 -16.39
C ALA A 258 -15.64 13.21 -14.85
N GLY A 259 -14.89 12.29 -14.24
CA GLY A 259 -14.65 12.23 -12.80
C GLY A 259 -13.31 11.60 -12.48
N PRO A 260 -12.18 12.31 -12.59
CA PRO A 260 -10.87 11.76 -12.26
C PRO A 260 -10.79 11.34 -10.80
N GLY A 261 -10.46 10.05 -10.58
CA GLY A 261 -10.41 9.45 -9.27
C GLY A 261 -11.75 8.92 -8.73
N PHE A 262 -12.82 8.94 -9.55
CA PHE A 262 -14.13 8.37 -9.22
C PHE A 262 -14.34 7.08 -10.02
N PRO A 263 -14.30 5.89 -9.40
CA PRO A 263 -14.47 4.63 -10.12
C PRO A 263 -15.95 4.38 -10.47
N PHE A 264 -16.19 3.90 -11.70
CA PHE A 264 -17.49 3.43 -12.17
C PHE A 264 -17.48 1.91 -12.18
N PHE A 265 -18.31 1.28 -11.35
CA PHE A 265 -18.46 -0.18 -11.38
C PHE A 265 -19.38 -0.62 -12.50
N LEU A 266 -18.91 -1.60 -13.28
CA LEU A 266 -19.69 -2.24 -14.33
C LEU A 266 -20.50 -3.42 -13.74
N PRO A 267 -21.46 -4.02 -14.48
CA PRO A 267 -22.34 -5.06 -13.93
C PRO A 267 -21.60 -6.21 -13.23
N LYS A 268 -20.52 -6.75 -13.82
CA LYS A 268 -19.72 -7.81 -13.21
C LYS A 268 -18.97 -7.34 -11.95
N GLY A 269 -18.50 -6.09 -11.96
CA GLY A 269 -17.90 -5.47 -10.80
C GLY A 269 -18.88 -5.26 -9.66
N MET A 270 -20.13 -4.90 -9.97
CA MET A 270 -21.19 -4.78 -8.95
C MET A 270 -21.57 -6.12 -8.33
N ILE A 271 -21.55 -7.22 -9.10
CA ILE A 271 -21.74 -8.56 -8.54
C ILE A 271 -20.64 -8.86 -7.51
N LEU A 272 -19.38 -8.64 -7.87
CA LEU A 272 -18.24 -8.82 -6.97
C LEU A 272 -18.37 -7.95 -5.70
N LYS A 273 -18.67 -6.65 -5.88
CA LYS A 273 -18.84 -5.70 -4.78
C LYS A 273 -19.97 -6.13 -3.85
N ASN A 274 -21.15 -6.43 -4.38
CA ASN A 274 -22.30 -6.84 -3.58
C ASN A 274 -22.02 -8.15 -2.82
N THR A 275 -21.36 -9.12 -3.45
CA THR A 275 -20.97 -10.38 -2.77
C THR A 275 -20.07 -10.12 -1.55
N LEU A 276 -19.15 -9.15 -1.64
CA LEU A 276 -18.33 -8.74 -0.50
C LEU A 276 -19.15 -8.01 0.58
N LEU A 277 -20.06 -7.12 0.18
CA LEU A 277 -20.93 -6.40 1.10
C LEU A 277 -21.90 -7.33 1.83
N ASP A 278 -22.43 -8.36 1.15
CA ASP A 278 -23.29 -9.37 1.76
C ASP A 278 -22.51 -10.22 2.77
N TYR A 279 -21.27 -10.58 2.46
CA TYR A 279 -20.38 -11.23 3.41
C TYR A 279 -20.13 -10.35 4.64
N TRP A 280 -19.85 -9.05 4.43
CA TRP A 280 -19.69 -8.09 5.51
C TRP A 280 -20.93 -8.05 6.42
N ARG A 281 -22.14 -7.93 5.85
CA ARG A 281 -23.40 -7.92 6.61
C ARG A 281 -23.59 -9.19 7.44
N GLU A 282 -23.27 -10.34 6.84
CA GLU A 282 -23.40 -11.64 7.52
C GLU A 282 -22.53 -11.71 8.78
N ILE A 283 -21.22 -11.40 8.65
CA ILE A 283 -20.29 -11.51 9.78
C ILE A 283 -20.57 -10.45 10.85
N HIS A 284 -20.95 -9.24 10.45
CA HIS A 284 -21.28 -8.15 11.38
C HIS A 284 -22.57 -8.42 12.15
N LYS A 285 -23.60 -8.93 11.48
CA LYS A 285 -24.82 -9.35 12.15
C LYS A 285 -24.55 -10.44 13.21
N LYS A 286 -23.69 -11.42 12.89
CA LYS A 286 -23.28 -12.47 13.83
C LYS A 286 -22.48 -11.91 15.01
N ALA A 287 -21.70 -10.86 14.79
CA ALA A 287 -20.92 -10.17 15.82
C ALA A 287 -21.73 -9.11 16.60
N GLY A 288 -23.06 -9.02 16.39
CA GLY A 288 -23.95 -8.14 17.13
C GLY A 288 -23.91 -6.67 16.70
N TYR A 289 -23.52 -6.38 15.48
CA TYR A 289 -23.59 -5.02 14.92
C TYR A 289 -24.99 -4.71 14.38
N VAL A 290 -25.41 -3.46 14.53
CA VAL A 290 -26.57 -2.87 13.85
C VAL A 290 -26.09 -2.04 12.67
N GLU A 291 -26.75 -2.15 11.52
CA GLU A 291 -26.40 -1.37 10.32
C GLU A 291 -27.15 -0.02 10.36
N ILE A 292 -26.41 1.07 10.14
CA ILE A 292 -26.93 2.43 10.02
C ILE A 292 -26.58 3.03 8.67
N SER A 293 -27.17 4.17 8.35
CA SER A 293 -26.82 4.97 7.16
C SER A 293 -26.93 6.45 7.48
N THR A 294 -25.92 7.22 7.13
CA THR A 294 -25.87 8.66 7.36
C THR A 294 -25.82 9.45 6.05
N PRO A 295 -26.37 10.68 5.99
CA PRO A 295 -26.39 11.49 4.78
C PRO A 295 -24.97 11.83 4.28
N ILE A 296 -24.84 12.01 2.96
CA ILE A 296 -23.57 12.33 2.32
C ILE A 296 -23.21 13.81 2.50
N ILE A 297 -24.19 14.70 2.46
CA ILE A 297 -24.00 16.17 2.56
C ILE A 297 -24.54 16.62 3.93
N LEU A 298 -23.67 17.27 4.70
CA LEU A 298 -24.00 17.75 6.04
C LEU A 298 -23.46 19.17 6.25
N ASN A 299 -24.12 19.93 7.12
CA ASN A 299 -23.81 21.31 7.41
C ASN A 299 -22.42 21.47 8.05
N ARG A 300 -21.77 22.58 7.78
CA ARG A 300 -20.43 22.94 8.29
C ARG A 300 -20.31 22.85 9.80
N SER A 301 -21.34 23.24 10.56
CA SER A 301 -21.31 23.21 12.03
C SER A 301 -20.99 21.83 12.61
N LEU A 302 -21.45 20.76 11.95
CA LEU A 302 -21.11 19.38 12.34
C LEU A 302 -19.61 19.10 12.23
N TRP A 303 -18.99 19.61 11.16
CA TRP A 303 -17.57 19.42 10.88
C TRP A 303 -16.68 20.28 11.78
N GLU A 304 -17.15 21.46 12.19
CA GLU A 304 -16.49 22.31 13.21
C GLU A 304 -16.56 21.64 14.58
N THR A 305 -17.74 21.14 14.99
CA THR A 305 -17.89 20.43 16.25
C THR A 305 -16.98 19.21 16.32
N SER A 306 -16.87 18.44 15.25
CA SER A 306 -16.02 17.25 15.20
C SER A 306 -14.53 17.53 15.01
N GLY A 307 -14.12 18.78 14.73
CA GLY A 307 -12.73 19.16 14.45
C GLY A 307 -12.25 18.89 13.03
N HIS A 308 -13.06 18.24 12.20
CA HIS A 308 -12.65 17.96 10.80
C HIS A 308 -12.46 19.21 9.96
N TRP A 309 -13.19 20.28 10.26
CA TRP A 309 -13.06 21.55 9.52
C TRP A 309 -11.69 22.20 9.72
N ASP A 310 -11.10 22.06 10.89
CA ASP A 310 -9.81 22.65 11.22
C ASP A 310 -8.64 21.77 10.77
N HIS A 311 -8.72 20.45 11.00
CA HIS A 311 -7.60 19.50 10.77
C HIS A 311 -7.66 18.77 9.42
N TYR A 312 -8.81 18.76 8.72
CA TYR A 312 -9.00 17.94 7.51
C TYR A 312 -9.58 18.69 6.29
N LYS A 313 -9.81 20.00 6.40
CA LYS A 313 -10.49 20.82 5.38
C LYS A 313 -9.88 20.70 3.97
N ASN A 314 -8.55 20.60 3.86
CA ASN A 314 -7.85 20.50 2.58
C ASN A 314 -8.22 19.23 1.78
N ASN A 315 -8.74 18.22 2.45
CA ASN A 315 -9.17 16.96 1.86
C ASN A 315 -10.70 16.85 1.72
N MET A 316 -11.45 17.92 2.00
CA MET A 316 -12.91 17.93 1.94
C MET A 316 -13.42 18.62 0.66
N TYR A 317 -14.52 18.10 0.13
CA TYR A 317 -15.34 18.80 -0.86
C TYR A 317 -16.38 19.65 -0.14
N THR A 318 -16.42 20.94 -0.40
CA THR A 318 -17.37 21.87 0.20
C THR A 318 -18.25 22.50 -0.85
N THR A 319 -19.45 22.91 -0.45
CA THR A 319 -20.40 23.64 -1.30
C THR A 319 -21.21 24.62 -0.46
N VAL A 320 -21.83 25.60 -1.12
CA VAL A 320 -22.73 26.56 -0.50
C VAL A 320 -24.15 26.29 -0.99
N ILE A 321 -25.10 26.11 -0.06
CA ILE A 321 -26.51 25.89 -0.35
C ILE A 321 -27.30 26.93 0.46
N ASP A 322 -28.11 27.73 -0.20
CA ASP A 322 -28.93 28.82 0.40
C ASP A 322 -28.15 29.80 1.28
N GLY A 323 -26.87 30.01 0.95
CA GLY A 323 -25.97 30.92 1.67
C GLY A 323 -25.26 30.30 2.88
N GLU A 324 -25.46 29.01 3.13
CA GLU A 324 -24.79 28.25 4.19
C GLU A 324 -23.76 27.25 3.63
N ASP A 325 -22.66 27.07 4.37
CA ASP A 325 -21.61 26.11 4.02
C ASP A 325 -22.02 24.68 4.37
N TYR A 326 -21.82 23.78 3.41
CA TYR A 326 -21.97 22.33 3.56
C TYR A 326 -20.70 21.61 3.12
N ALA A 327 -20.50 20.39 3.63
CA ALA A 327 -19.46 19.51 3.14
C ALA A 327 -20.02 18.14 2.75
N ILE A 328 -19.41 17.56 1.74
CA ILE A 328 -19.58 16.15 1.38
C ILE A 328 -18.72 15.35 2.37
N LYS A 329 -19.31 14.39 3.07
CA LYS A 329 -18.62 13.70 4.16
C LYS A 329 -17.31 13.01 3.72
N PRO A 330 -16.17 13.36 4.35
CA PRO A 330 -14.90 12.65 4.17
C PRO A 330 -14.76 11.43 5.08
N MET A 331 -15.59 11.37 6.12
CA MET A 331 -15.66 10.33 7.16
C MET A 331 -17.11 10.17 7.64
N ASN A 332 -17.41 9.01 8.23
CA ASN A 332 -18.78 8.67 8.71
C ASN A 332 -19.00 9.03 10.18
N CYS A 333 -17.93 9.19 10.95
CA CYS A 333 -17.99 9.31 12.42
C CYS A 333 -18.93 10.41 12.95
N PRO A 334 -18.95 11.65 12.44
CA PRO A 334 -19.87 12.66 12.99
C PRO A 334 -21.34 12.31 12.77
N GLY A 335 -21.67 11.66 11.63
CA GLY A 335 -23.00 11.15 11.37
C GLY A 335 -23.39 10.03 12.35
N GLY A 336 -22.49 9.08 12.61
CA GLY A 336 -22.69 8.00 13.58
C GLY A 336 -22.91 8.52 15.00
N VAL A 337 -22.18 9.56 15.39
CA VAL A 337 -22.36 10.24 16.69
C VAL A 337 -23.78 10.84 16.82
N LEU A 338 -24.31 11.47 15.76
CA LEU A 338 -25.68 11.98 15.76
C LEU A 338 -26.71 10.86 15.91
N VAL A 339 -26.47 9.69 15.30
CA VAL A 339 -27.35 8.51 15.47
C VAL A 339 -27.29 8.00 16.90
N TYR A 340 -26.11 7.94 17.53
CA TYR A 340 -26.00 7.58 18.94
C TYR A 340 -26.81 8.52 19.82
N ALA A 341 -26.68 9.82 19.61
CA ALA A 341 -27.33 10.87 20.40
C ALA A 341 -28.85 11.00 20.16
N SER A 342 -29.41 10.31 19.16
CA SER A 342 -30.84 10.40 18.82
C SER A 342 -31.76 9.81 19.89
N GLU A 343 -31.24 9.00 20.82
CA GLU A 343 -31.97 8.33 21.89
C GLU A 343 -31.16 8.37 23.19
N PRO A 344 -31.84 8.45 24.38
CA PRO A 344 -31.19 8.25 25.66
C PRO A 344 -30.56 6.86 25.75
N ARG A 345 -29.34 6.76 26.27
CA ARG A 345 -28.62 5.49 26.43
C ARG A 345 -28.34 5.17 27.89
N SER A 346 -28.30 3.90 28.23
CA SER A 346 -27.86 3.40 29.52
C SER A 346 -26.68 2.43 29.36
N TYR A 347 -25.99 2.13 30.46
CA TYR A 347 -24.91 1.15 30.47
C TYR A 347 -25.33 -0.25 29.96
N ARG A 348 -26.62 -0.56 29.97
CA ARG A 348 -27.17 -1.83 29.45
C ARG A 348 -27.24 -1.90 27.95
N ASP A 349 -27.22 -0.73 27.29
CA ASP A 349 -27.22 -0.62 25.83
C ASP A 349 -25.78 -0.73 25.25
N LEU A 350 -24.76 -0.69 26.12
CA LEU A 350 -23.36 -0.72 25.76
C LEU A 350 -22.73 -2.11 25.97
N PRO A 351 -21.83 -2.57 25.10
CA PRO A 351 -21.30 -1.83 23.93
C PRO A 351 -22.32 -1.77 22.79
N LEU A 352 -22.53 -0.57 22.24
CA LEU A 352 -23.36 -0.37 21.05
C LEU A 352 -22.47 -0.34 19.80
N ARG A 353 -22.62 -1.34 18.93
CA ARG A 353 -21.82 -1.53 17.71
C ARG A 353 -22.65 -1.11 16.51
N MET A 354 -22.35 0.06 15.92
CA MET A 354 -23.04 0.60 14.75
C MET A 354 -22.14 0.52 13.53
N GLY A 355 -22.53 -0.31 12.55
CA GLY A 355 -21.80 -0.47 11.28
C GLY A 355 -22.45 0.34 10.16
N GLU A 356 -21.65 0.91 9.27
CA GLU A 356 -22.10 1.65 8.12
C GLU A 356 -21.25 1.32 6.88
N LEU A 357 -21.90 0.89 5.81
CA LEU A 357 -21.26 0.86 4.48
C LEU A 357 -21.34 2.27 3.88
N GLY A 358 -20.55 3.17 4.45
CA GLY A 358 -20.65 4.60 4.19
C GLY A 358 -19.86 5.04 2.97
N ILE A 359 -20.52 5.75 2.04
CA ILE A 359 -19.85 6.38 0.91
C ILE A 359 -19.24 7.69 1.38
N VAL A 360 -17.91 7.81 1.22
CA VAL A 360 -17.14 9.01 1.60
C VAL A 360 -16.37 9.57 0.40
N HIS A 361 -16.06 10.86 0.46
CA HIS A 361 -15.35 11.56 -0.59
C HIS A 361 -14.15 12.30 0.00
N ARG A 362 -12.98 12.11 -0.62
CA ARG A 362 -11.74 12.79 -0.20
C ARG A 362 -11.05 13.43 -1.39
N HIS A 363 -10.67 14.69 -1.26
CA HIS A 363 -9.96 15.44 -2.29
C HIS A 363 -8.49 14.98 -2.32
N GLU A 364 -8.24 13.80 -2.89
CA GLU A 364 -6.89 13.31 -3.14
C GLU A 364 -6.24 14.08 -4.29
N LYS A 365 -4.94 14.40 -4.17
CA LYS A 365 -4.19 15.08 -5.24
C LYS A 365 -4.09 14.19 -6.49
N SER A 366 -4.19 14.79 -7.68
CA SER A 366 -4.20 14.08 -8.97
C SER A 366 -3.01 13.11 -9.13
N GLY A 367 -1.80 13.53 -8.73
CA GLY A 367 -0.60 12.71 -8.81
C GLY A 367 -0.56 11.48 -7.89
N GLN A 368 -1.51 11.37 -6.96
CA GLN A 368 -1.62 10.24 -6.03
C GLN A 368 -2.66 9.20 -6.45
N LEU A 369 -3.52 9.53 -7.43
CA LEU A 369 -4.59 8.64 -7.88
C LEU A 369 -4.03 7.39 -8.55
N HIS A 370 -4.56 6.22 -8.18
CA HIS A 370 -4.07 4.94 -8.70
C HIS A 370 -5.18 3.88 -8.77
N GLY A 371 -5.91 3.85 -9.89
CA GLY A 371 -6.99 2.89 -10.13
C GLY A 371 -7.97 2.82 -8.95
N LEU A 372 -8.25 1.63 -8.43
CA LEU A 372 -9.06 1.42 -7.23
C LEU A 372 -8.27 1.58 -5.92
N MET A 373 -6.93 1.60 -5.96
CA MET A 373 -6.08 1.66 -4.77
C MET A 373 -6.13 3.03 -4.08
N ARG A 374 -6.26 4.12 -4.86
CA ARG A 374 -6.40 5.47 -4.33
C ARG A 374 -7.38 6.28 -5.18
N VAL A 375 -8.54 6.52 -4.62
CA VAL A 375 -9.72 7.10 -5.28
C VAL A 375 -10.25 8.30 -4.49
N ARG A 376 -11.11 9.10 -5.10
CA ARG A 376 -11.77 10.26 -4.49
C ARG A 376 -13.16 9.97 -3.95
N CYS A 377 -13.74 8.84 -4.32
CA CYS A 377 -15.02 8.35 -3.80
C CYS A 377 -14.89 6.85 -3.53
N PHE A 378 -15.23 6.42 -2.32
CA PHE A 378 -15.17 5.01 -1.93
C PHE A 378 -16.19 4.68 -0.86
N THR A 379 -16.53 3.39 -0.77
CA THR A 379 -17.34 2.83 0.28
C THR A 379 -16.42 2.35 1.39
N GLN A 380 -16.60 2.86 2.60
CA GLN A 380 -15.87 2.42 3.79
C GLN A 380 -16.74 1.42 4.57
N ASP A 381 -16.16 0.30 4.99
CA ASP A 381 -16.80 -0.67 5.87
C ASP A 381 -16.67 -0.24 7.34
N ASP A 382 -17.16 0.94 7.59
CA ASP A 382 -16.96 1.65 8.85
C ASP A 382 -17.84 1.10 9.96
N ALA A 383 -17.37 1.19 11.19
CA ALA A 383 -18.22 1.07 12.35
C ALA A 383 -17.70 1.87 13.54
N HIS A 384 -18.65 2.32 14.35
CA HIS A 384 -18.42 3.06 15.56
C HIS A 384 -18.99 2.26 16.72
N ILE A 385 -18.14 1.95 17.70
CA ILE A 385 -18.50 1.18 18.89
C ILE A 385 -18.47 2.14 20.08
N PHE A 386 -19.60 2.35 20.70
CA PHE A 386 -19.71 3.15 21.93
C PHE A 386 -19.73 2.20 23.11
N MET A 387 -18.91 2.50 24.13
CA MET A 387 -18.70 1.56 25.24
C MET A 387 -18.35 2.26 26.55
N THR A 388 -18.40 1.50 27.64
CA THR A 388 -17.84 1.93 28.93
C THR A 388 -16.31 1.68 28.95
N PRO A 389 -15.56 2.33 29.88
CA PRO A 389 -14.12 2.12 30.03
C PRO A 389 -13.72 0.65 30.24
N GLU A 390 -14.53 -0.10 30.98
CA GLU A 390 -14.24 -1.52 31.28
C GLU A 390 -14.35 -2.43 30.07
N GLN A 391 -15.08 -2.00 29.04
CA GLN A 391 -15.32 -2.79 27.82
C GLN A 391 -14.24 -2.61 26.76
N ILE A 392 -13.33 -1.64 26.90
CA ILE A 392 -12.34 -1.27 25.85
C ILE A 392 -11.54 -2.48 25.37
N ARG A 393 -10.90 -3.21 26.30
CA ARG A 393 -10.02 -4.33 25.92
C ARG A 393 -10.75 -5.45 25.19
N ASP A 394 -11.95 -5.79 25.65
CA ASP A 394 -12.73 -6.85 25.04
C ASP A 394 -13.23 -6.45 23.65
N GLU A 395 -13.63 -5.19 23.45
CA GLU A 395 -14.05 -4.70 22.15
C GLU A 395 -12.89 -4.62 21.15
N ILE A 396 -11.70 -4.22 21.56
CA ILE A 396 -10.51 -4.26 20.71
C ILE A 396 -10.20 -5.71 20.27
N LYS A 397 -10.26 -6.67 21.20
CA LYS A 397 -10.05 -8.11 20.89
C LYS A 397 -11.12 -8.63 19.93
N ASN A 398 -12.39 -8.27 20.12
CA ASN A 398 -13.49 -8.67 19.25
C ASN A 398 -13.27 -8.14 17.82
N VAL A 399 -12.86 -6.87 17.68
CA VAL A 399 -12.58 -6.27 16.36
C VAL A 399 -11.35 -6.92 15.71
N ALA A 400 -10.27 -7.14 16.44
CA ALA A 400 -9.09 -7.84 15.92
C ALA A 400 -9.44 -9.26 15.46
N GLY A 401 -10.28 -9.97 16.20
CA GLY A 401 -10.81 -11.29 15.80
C GLY A 401 -11.61 -11.23 14.49
N LEU A 402 -12.43 -10.20 14.32
CA LEU A 402 -13.22 -10.00 13.10
C LEU A 402 -12.33 -9.69 11.88
N ILE A 403 -11.32 -8.84 12.06
CA ILE A 403 -10.31 -8.55 11.02
C ILE A 403 -9.56 -9.82 10.62
N ASN A 404 -9.11 -10.61 11.61
CA ASN A 404 -8.45 -11.89 11.36
C ASN A 404 -9.34 -12.88 10.60
N GLN A 405 -10.64 -12.95 10.93
CA GLN A 405 -11.62 -13.77 10.21
C GLN A 405 -11.70 -13.37 8.73
N VAL A 406 -11.76 -12.05 8.45
CA VAL A 406 -11.81 -11.51 7.09
C VAL A 406 -10.55 -11.89 6.31
N TYR A 407 -9.37 -11.63 6.88
CA TYR A 407 -8.11 -11.85 6.17
C TYR A 407 -7.82 -13.33 5.93
N SER A 408 -8.12 -14.17 6.92
CA SER A 408 -7.97 -15.61 6.80
C SER A 408 -8.85 -16.20 5.70
N LEU A 409 -10.06 -15.67 5.49
CA LEU A 409 -10.94 -16.13 4.41
C LEU A 409 -10.29 -15.98 3.03
N PHE A 410 -9.52 -14.92 2.80
CA PHE A 410 -8.84 -14.68 1.53
C PHE A 410 -7.42 -15.25 1.48
N GLY A 411 -6.93 -15.82 2.57
CA GLY A 411 -5.56 -16.34 2.68
C GLY A 411 -4.48 -15.28 2.83
N PHE A 412 -4.85 -14.08 3.29
CA PHE A 412 -3.90 -13.01 3.55
C PHE A 412 -3.13 -13.26 4.85
N LYS A 413 -1.82 -13.01 4.80
CA LYS A 413 -1.00 -12.74 5.98
C LYS A 413 -1.05 -11.24 6.28
N TYR A 414 -0.78 -10.86 7.52
CA TYR A 414 -0.70 -9.46 7.91
C TYR A 414 0.33 -9.24 9.02
N HIS A 415 0.78 -8.00 9.16
CA HIS A 415 1.52 -7.51 10.33
C HIS A 415 0.76 -6.33 10.94
N VAL A 416 1.09 -6.01 12.19
CA VAL A 416 0.36 -5.05 13.00
C VAL A 416 1.29 -3.90 13.39
N GLU A 417 0.77 -2.66 13.31
CA GLU A 417 1.45 -1.46 13.77
C GLU A 417 0.58 -0.74 14.80
N LEU A 418 1.22 -0.25 15.88
CA LEU A 418 0.60 0.64 16.85
C LEU A 418 1.09 2.06 16.57
N SER A 419 0.22 2.91 16.04
CA SER A 419 0.52 4.29 15.69
C SER A 419 0.17 5.24 16.83
N THR A 420 1.16 6.03 17.25
CA THR A 420 1.06 6.93 18.39
C THR A 420 0.71 8.37 17.98
N ARG A 421 0.75 9.29 18.92
CA ARG A 421 0.28 10.68 18.78
C ARG A 421 1.05 11.47 17.71
N PRO A 422 0.38 12.10 16.72
CA PRO A 422 0.99 13.04 15.79
C PRO A 422 1.16 14.44 16.40
N GLU A 423 1.99 15.29 15.76
CA GLU A 423 2.17 16.69 16.19
C GLU A 423 0.85 17.49 16.14
N ASP A 424 0.08 17.36 15.06
CA ASP A 424 -1.24 17.99 14.92
C ASP A 424 -2.30 17.04 15.50
N SER A 425 -2.63 17.23 16.77
CA SER A 425 -3.56 16.37 17.51
C SER A 425 -4.40 17.13 18.53
N MET A 426 -5.57 16.58 18.84
CA MET A 426 -6.49 17.06 19.90
C MET A 426 -6.33 16.23 21.17
N GLY A 427 -6.78 16.78 22.30
CA GLY A 427 -6.89 16.08 23.58
C GLY A 427 -5.70 16.26 24.50
N SER A 428 -5.89 15.85 25.75
CA SER A 428 -4.90 15.93 26.80
C SER A 428 -3.83 14.83 26.68
N ASP A 429 -2.69 15.02 27.34
CA ASP A 429 -1.63 14.01 27.38
C ASP A 429 -2.11 12.75 28.09
N GLU A 430 -2.94 12.92 29.14
CA GLU A 430 -3.52 11.82 29.92
C GLU A 430 -4.47 10.96 29.07
N ASP A 431 -5.32 11.57 28.23
CA ASP A 431 -6.22 10.85 27.31
C ASP A 431 -5.42 10.02 26.32
N TRP A 432 -4.35 10.61 25.75
CA TRP A 432 -3.47 9.92 24.79
C TRP A 432 -2.70 8.77 25.41
N GLU A 433 -2.18 8.95 26.62
CA GLU A 433 -1.47 7.89 27.36
C GLU A 433 -2.43 6.74 27.70
N LEU A 434 -3.62 7.05 28.21
CA LEU A 434 -4.64 6.05 28.52
C LEU A 434 -5.07 5.27 27.26
N ALA A 435 -5.31 5.97 26.16
CA ALA A 435 -5.72 5.35 24.90
C ALA A 435 -4.60 4.45 24.33
N THR A 436 -3.36 4.94 24.28
CA THR A 436 -2.22 4.17 23.76
C THR A 436 -1.97 2.92 24.60
N ASN A 437 -1.95 3.04 25.92
CA ASN A 437 -1.76 1.92 26.85
C ASN A 437 -2.90 0.88 26.73
N SER A 438 -4.14 1.33 26.47
CA SER A 438 -5.29 0.43 26.27
C SER A 438 -5.15 -0.39 24.99
N LEU A 439 -4.73 0.23 23.87
CA LEU A 439 -4.46 -0.45 22.61
C LEU A 439 -3.29 -1.43 22.75
N GLN A 440 -2.19 -0.99 23.35
CA GLN A 440 -1.01 -1.81 23.59
C GLN A 440 -1.33 -3.02 24.46
N GLY A 441 -2.03 -2.81 25.59
CA GLY A 441 -2.42 -3.90 26.48
C GLY A 441 -3.35 -4.92 25.82
N ALA A 442 -4.19 -4.51 24.86
CA ALA A 442 -5.03 -5.44 24.10
C ALA A 442 -4.21 -6.27 23.11
N LEU A 443 -3.20 -5.67 22.46
CA LEU A 443 -2.27 -6.40 21.56
C LEU A 443 -1.44 -7.42 22.35
N ASP A 444 -0.93 -7.03 23.52
CA ASP A 444 -0.17 -7.91 24.42
C ASP A 444 -1.03 -9.09 24.89
N ASP A 445 -2.28 -8.85 25.28
CA ASP A 445 -3.23 -9.89 25.66
C ASP A 445 -3.54 -10.88 24.53
N LEU A 446 -3.55 -10.41 23.28
CA LEU A 446 -3.75 -11.23 22.08
C LEU A 446 -2.47 -12.00 21.66
N GLY A 447 -1.32 -11.65 22.22
CA GLY A 447 -0.03 -12.22 21.84
C GLY A 447 0.36 -11.93 20.40
N LEU A 448 -0.05 -10.75 19.87
CA LEU A 448 0.27 -10.32 18.52
C LEU A 448 1.60 -9.58 18.52
N ASP A 449 2.49 -9.94 17.59
CA ASP A 449 3.69 -9.17 17.30
C ASP A 449 3.29 -7.86 16.60
N TYR A 450 3.79 -6.74 17.09
CA TYR A 450 3.52 -5.42 16.50
C TYR A 450 4.75 -4.51 16.54
N VAL A 451 4.74 -3.51 15.67
CA VAL A 451 5.75 -2.45 15.62
C VAL A 451 5.10 -1.14 16.06
N ILE A 452 5.83 -0.32 16.83
CA ILE A 452 5.38 1.04 17.17
C ILE A 452 5.75 1.97 16.02
N ASN A 453 4.74 2.66 15.48
CA ASN A 453 4.87 3.67 14.44
C ASN A 453 4.61 5.05 15.08
N GLU A 454 5.68 5.74 15.45
CA GLU A 454 5.58 7.00 16.19
C GLU A 454 5.03 8.12 15.30
N GLY A 455 4.03 8.85 15.80
CA GLY A 455 3.48 10.04 15.16
C GLY A 455 2.50 9.80 14.01
N ASP A 456 2.10 8.54 13.73
CA ASP A 456 1.16 8.21 12.63
C ASP A 456 -0.28 7.99 13.10
N GLY A 457 -0.61 8.34 14.33
CA GLY A 457 -1.97 8.29 14.88
C GLY A 457 -2.94 9.23 14.15
N ALA A 458 -4.25 9.07 14.38
CA ALA A 458 -5.23 10.06 13.95
C ALA A 458 -5.14 11.32 14.82
N PHE A 459 -5.63 12.46 14.31
CA PHE A 459 -5.58 13.71 15.10
C PHE A 459 -6.41 13.64 16.41
N TYR A 460 -7.31 12.66 16.54
CA TYR A 460 -8.20 12.45 17.70
C TYR A 460 -7.85 11.24 18.56
N GLY A 461 -6.90 10.38 18.15
CA GLY A 461 -6.52 9.22 18.96
C GLY A 461 -5.52 8.27 18.30
N PRO A 462 -4.87 7.41 19.09
CA PRO A 462 -3.95 6.38 18.59
C PRO A 462 -4.71 5.28 17.86
N LYS A 463 -4.00 4.51 17.05
CA LYS A 463 -4.59 3.46 16.23
C LYS A 463 -3.74 2.20 16.14
N ILE A 464 -4.40 1.07 15.96
CA ILE A 464 -3.81 -0.19 15.52
C ILE A 464 -4.10 -0.33 14.03
N ASP A 465 -3.07 -0.46 13.21
CA ASP A 465 -3.18 -0.70 11.77
C ASP A 465 -2.79 -2.14 11.42
N PHE A 466 -3.65 -2.77 10.62
CA PHE A 466 -3.42 -4.12 10.09
C PHE A 466 -2.99 -4.01 8.62
N HIS A 467 -1.75 -4.34 8.36
CA HIS A 467 -1.15 -4.32 7.03
C HIS A 467 -1.19 -5.70 6.41
N LEU A 468 -2.13 -5.95 5.51
CA LEU A 468 -2.20 -7.23 4.81
C LEU A 468 -1.08 -7.37 3.78
N VAL A 469 -0.62 -8.60 3.57
CA VAL A 469 0.41 -8.96 2.59
C VAL A 469 -0.25 -9.74 1.45
N ASP A 470 -0.12 -9.25 0.22
CA ASP A 470 -0.69 -9.89 -0.96
C ASP A 470 0.15 -11.08 -1.46
N ALA A 471 -0.33 -11.77 -2.51
CA ALA A 471 0.31 -12.98 -3.05
C ALA A 471 1.73 -12.77 -3.59
N ILE A 472 2.14 -11.52 -3.82
CA ILE A 472 3.48 -11.18 -4.31
C ILE A 472 4.31 -10.40 -3.26
N GLY A 473 3.85 -10.36 -2.01
CA GLY A 473 4.59 -9.80 -0.88
C GLY A 473 4.47 -8.30 -0.68
N ARG A 474 3.55 -7.60 -1.37
CA ARG A 474 3.30 -6.17 -1.12
C ARG A 474 2.37 -6.00 0.07
N THR A 475 2.58 -4.93 0.83
CA THR A 475 1.80 -4.59 2.02
C THR A 475 0.77 -3.51 1.74
N TRP A 476 -0.42 -3.65 2.35
CA TRP A 476 -1.55 -2.75 2.18
C TRP A 476 -2.23 -2.50 3.52
N GLN A 477 -2.24 -1.27 3.99
CA GLN A 477 -3.03 -0.87 5.16
C GLN A 477 -4.52 -0.97 4.81
N CYS A 478 -5.25 -1.82 5.51
CA CYS A 478 -6.69 -2.04 5.32
C CYS A 478 -7.45 -1.96 6.64
N GLY A 479 -7.28 -2.92 7.55
CA GLY A 479 -7.92 -2.92 8.85
C GLY A 479 -7.33 -1.88 9.78
N THR A 480 -8.17 -1.18 10.53
CA THR A 480 -7.73 -0.19 11.51
C THR A 480 -8.67 -0.18 12.71
N ILE A 481 -8.13 -0.01 13.90
CA ILE A 481 -8.84 0.19 15.16
C ILE A 481 -8.31 1.49 15.76
N GLN A 482 -9.18 2.48 15.97
CA GLN A 482 -8.82 3.78 16.54
C GLN A 482 -9.64 4.02 17.80
N LEU A 483 -8.98 4.33 18.90
CA LEU A 483 -9.63 4.64 20.16
C LEU A 483 -9.76 6.16 20.32
N ASP A 484 -10.98 6.63 20.58
CA ASP A 484 -11.33 8.04 20.58
C ASP A 484 -12.09 8.44 21.84
N PHE A 485 -11.51 9.36 22.58
CA PHE A 485 -12.11 10.02 23.74
C PHE A 485 -12.64 11.42 23.38
N GLN A 486 -12.24 11.99 22.25
CA GLN A 486 -12.44 13.38 21.90
C GLN A 486 -13.82 13.66 21.31
N LEU A 487 -14.25 12.88 20.31
CA LEU A 487 -15.57 13.06 19.70
C LEU A 487 -16.70 12.89 20.71
N PRO A 488 -16.73 11.89 21.61
CA PRO A 488 -17.73 11.82 22.66
C PRO A 488 -17.76 13.06 23.57
N GLN A 489 -16.63 13.68 23.86
CA GLN A 489 -16.55 14.92 24.64
C GLN A 489 -17.10 16.12 23.85
N ARG A 490 -16.66 16.31 22.61
CA ARG A 490 -17.04 17.44 21.78
C ARG A 490 -18.54 17.47 21.42
N PHE A 491 -19.15 16.28 21.31
CA PHE A 491 -20.59 16.13 21.08
C PHE A 491 -21.40 15.96 22.35
N GLU A 492 -20.77 16.07 23.53
CA GLU A 492 -21.40 15.96 24.82
C GLU A 492 -22.23 14.67 24.98
N LEU A 493 -21.75 13.55 24.42
CA LEU A 493 -22.43 12.27 24.48
C LEU A 493 -22.51 11.77 25.93
N GLU A 494 -23.64 11.14 26.28
CA GLU A 494 -23.88 10.62 27.63
C GLU A 494 -24.55 9.25 27.60
N TYR A 495 -24.35 8.48 28.66
CA TYR A 495 -25.16 7.32 29.02
C TYR A 495 -25.41 7.33 30.53
N ILE A 496 -26.51 6.70 30.96
CA ILE A 496 -26.79 6.52 32.39
C ILE A 496 -26.09 5.27 32.90
N GLY A 497 -25.24 5.44 33.90
CA GLY A 497 -24.49 4.36 34.54
C GLY A 497 -25.35 3.49 35.46
N ALA A 498 -24.77 2.42 36.01
CA ALA A 498 -25.42 1.57 37.00
C ALA A 498 -25.69 2.29 38.33
N ASP A 499 -24.95 3.37 38.58
CA ASP A 499 -25.11 4.30 39.72
C ASP A 499 -26.25 5.30 39.53
N GLY A 500 -26.87 5.34 38.34
CA GLY A 500 -27.93 6.28 37.97
C GLY A 500 -27.42 7.65 37.53
N GLU A 501 -26.12 7.87 37.51
CA GLU A 501 -25.49 9.12 37.10
C GLU A 501 -25.14 9.11 35.59
N LYS A 502 -24.90 10.30 35.06
CA LYS A 502 -24.48 10.49 33.67
C LYS A 502 -22.97 10.27 33.49
N HIS A 503 -22.63 9.44 32.56
CA HIS A 503 -21.24 9.14 32.17
C HIS A 503 -21.00 9.38 30.70
N ARG A 504 -19.73 9.60 30.31
CA ARG A 504 -19.33 9.76 28.94
C ARG A 504 -18.88 8.43 28.34
N PRO A 505 -19.45 8.02 27.20
CA PRO A 505 -18.95 6.81 26.50
C PRO A 505 -17.58 7.07 25.90
N ILE A 506 -16.86 5.97 25.67
CA ILE A 506 -15.65 5.93 24.85
C ILE A 506 -16.04 5.36 23.50
N MET A 507 -15.33 5.75 22.45
CA MET A 507 -15.66 5.35 21.09
C MET A 507 -14.48 4.66 20.42
N ILE A 508 -14.75 3.56 19.70
CA ILE A 508 -13.84 2.96 18.75
C ILE A 508 -14.34 3.24 17.34
N HIS A 509 -13.46 3.74 16.47
CA HIS A 509 -13.63 3.73 15.03
C HIS A 509 -12.92 2.50 14.49
N ARG A 510 -13.55 1.75 13.61
CA ARG A 510 -12.86 0.61 13.02
C ARG A 510 -13.33 0.28 11.61
N VAL A 511 -12.42 -0.27 10.83
CA VAL A 511 -12.66 -0.88 9.52
C VAL A 511 -11.97 -2.24 9.45
N CYS A 512 -12.54 -3.18 8.70
CA CYS A 512 -11.92 -4.48 8.42
C CYS A 512 -11.32 -4.51 7.01
N PHE A 513 -12.10 -4.14 6.00
CA PHE A 513 -11.65 -4.00 4.62
C PHE A 513 -10.98 -2.65 4.35
N GLY A 514 -11.37 -1.62 5.07
CA GLY A 514 -11.01 -0.22 4.83
C GLY A 514 -11.87 0.37 3.70
N SER A 515 -11.26 0.70 2.55
CA SER A 515 -12.00 1.03 1.34
C SER A 515 -12.36 -0.26 0.59
N ILE A 516 -13.65 -0.49 0.34
CA ILE A 516 -14.13 -1.63 -0.46
C ILE A 516 -13.51 -1.60 -1.87
N GLU A 517 -13.39 -0.44 -2.47
CA GLU A 517 -12.77 -0.24 -3.79
C GLU A 517 -11.30 -0.68 -3.77
N ARG A 518 -10.51 -0.24 -2.78
CA ARG A 518 -9.11 -0.66 -2.59
C ARG A 518 -9.03 -2.17 -2.35
N PHE A 519 -9.88 -2.71 -1.51
CA PHE A 519 -9.88 -4.14 -1.20
C PHE A 519 -10.21 -4.98 -2.44
N ILE A 520 -11.17 -4.56 -3.28
CA ILE A 520 -11.44 -5.18 -4.59
C ILE A 520 -10.21 -5.11 -5.49
N GLY A 521 -9.53 -3.96 -5.56
CA GLY A 521 -8.28 -3.82 -6.30
C GLY A 521 -7.22 -4.82 -5.83
N ILE A 522 -7.05 -4.96 -4.52
CA ILE A 522 -6.13 -5.93 -3.90
C ILE A 522 -6.53 -7.36 -4.25
N LEU A 523 -7.83 -7.71 -4.19
CA LEU A 523 -8.31 -9.04 -4.56
C LEU A 523 -8.08 -9.35 -6.05
N ILE A 524 -8.29 -8.38 -6.96
CA ILE A 524 -7.99 -8.55 -8.39
C ILE A 524 -6.52 -8.92 -8.58
N GLU A 525 -5.61 -8.21 -7.91
CA GLU A 525 -4.17 -8.46 -8.01
C GLU A 525 -3.74 -9.74 -7.28
N HIS A 526 -4.29 -9.99 -6.08
CA HIS A 526 -3.99 -11.20 -5.30
C HIS A 526 -4.37 -12.48 -6.07
N PHE A 527 -5.58 -12.53 -6.61
CA PHE A 527 -6.05 -13.67 -7.39
C PHE A 527 -5.69 -13.61 -8.88
N ALA A 528 -4.98 -12.57 -9.35
CA ALA A 528 -4.73 -12.34 -10.78
C ALA A 528 -6.02 -12.41 -11.62
N GLY A 529 -7.12 -11.89 -11.09
CA GLY A 529 -8.47 -11.93 -11.67
C GLY A 529 -9.18 -13.29 -11.57
N ALA A 530 -8.51 -14.33 -11.08
CA ALA A 530 -9.05 -15.67 -10.97
C ALA A 530 -9.71 -15.89 -9.60
N PHE A 531 -10.79 -15.17 -9.31
CA PHE A 531 -11.49 -15.19 -8.04
C PHE A 531 -11.94 -16.59 -7.61
N PRO A 532 -12.05 -16.89 -6.30
CA PRO A 532 -12.75 -18.06 -5.80
C PRO A 532 -14.17 -18.13 -6.35
N THR A 533 -14.73 -19.33 -6.48
CA THR A 533 -16.04 -19.55 -7.13
C THR A 533 -17.16 -18.69 -6.53
N TRP A 534 -17.20 -18.56 -5.20
CA TRP A 534 -18.21 -17.76 -4.50
C TRP A 534 -18.14 -16.26 -4.82
N LEU A 535 -16.95 -15.72 -5.13
CA LEU A 535 -16.74 -14.32 -5.51
C LEU A 535 -16.84 -14.07 -7.00
N SER A 536 -16.66 -15.09 -7.84
CA SER A 536 -16.61 -14.93 -9.30
C SER A 536 -17.92 -14.34 -9.83
N PRO A 537 -17.88 -13.24 -10.61
CA PRO A 537 -19.11 -12.67 -11.21
C PRO A 537 -19.85 -13.66 -12.09
N VAL A 538 -19.11 -14.49 -12.83
CA VAL A 538 -19.63 -15.64 -13.58
C VAL A 538 -18.99 -16.88 -12.98
N GLN A 539 -19.81 -17.79 -12.46
CA GLN A 539 -19.33 -19.00 -11.78
C GLN A 539 -19.22 -20.18 -12.74
N VAL A 540 -20.16 -20.23 -13.69
CA VAL A 540 -20.26 -21.31 -14.67
C VAL A 540 -20.50 -20.74 -16.06
N LYS A 541 -19.85 -21.29 -17.08
CA LYS A 541 -20.14 -21.01 -18.48
C LYS A 541 -20.58 -22.28 -19.21
N VAL A 542 -21.79 -22.27 -19.77
CA VAL A 542 -22.34 -23.41 -20.54
C VAL A 542 -21.93 -23.24 -22.00
N LEU A 543 -21.30 -24.27 -22.56
CA LEU A 543 -20.69 -24.26 -23.88
C LEU A 543 -21.25 -25.39 -24.76
N PRO A 544 -22.33 -25.15 -25.57
CA PRO A 544 -22.77 -26.13 -26.55
C PRO A 544 -21.73 -26.30 -27.66
N ILE A 545 -21.47 -27.57 -28.06
CA ILE A 545 -20.48 -27.89 -29.10
C ILE A 545 -20.99 -27.52 -30.51
N SER A 546 -22.30 -27.39 -30.68
CA SER A 546 -22.96 -26.91 -31.91
C SER A 546 -24.37 -26.40 -31.59
N GLU A 547 -24.97 -25.70 -32.55
CA GLU A 547 -26.34 -25.17 -32.48
C GLU A 547 -27.39 -26.25 -32.18
N LYS A 548 -27.12 -27.51 -32.56
CA LYS A 548 -28.04 -28.65 -32.32
C LYS A 548 -28.30 -28.88 -30.80
N TYR A 549 -27.41 -28.44 -29.94
CA TYR A 549 -27.47 -28.68 -28.49
C TYR A 549 -27.81 -27.43 -27.69
N GLU A 550 -28.23 -26.35 -28.37
CA GLU A 550 -28.58 -25.09 -27.72
C GLU A 550 -29.75 -25.23 -26.74
N GLU A 551 -30.79 -25.99 -27.11
CA GLU A 551 -31.95 -26.17 -26.23
C GLU A 551 -31.57 -26.92 -24.94
N TYR A 552 -30.70 -27.92 -25.05
CA TYR A 552 -30.16 -28.59 -23.87
C TYR A 552 -29.28 -27.66 -23.05
N ALA A 553 -28.41 -26.88 -23.69
CA ALA A 553 -27.57 -25.89 -23.00
C ALA A 553 -28.41 -24.83 -22.26
N LYS A 554 -29.53 -24.37 -22.84
CA LYS A 554 -30.50 -23.47 -22.21
C LYS A 554 -31.16 -24.12 -20.98
N SER A 555 -31.53 -25.42 -21.08
CA SER A 555 -32.09 -26.15 -19.94
C SER A 555 -31.09 -26.32 -18.81
N VAL A 556 -29.80 -26.59 -19.11
CA VAL A 556 -28.71 -26.63 -18.13
C VAL A 556 -28.53 -25.26 -17.45
N LYS A 557 -28.52 -24.18 -18.25
CA LYS A 557 -28.43 -22.82 -17.68
C LYS A 557 -29.64 -22.51 -16.79
N ALA A 558 -30.83 -22.83 -17.19
CA ALA A 558 -32.05 -22.62 -16.39
C ALA A 558 -32.01 -23.38 -15.05
N ALA A 559 -31.47 -24.60 -15.03
CA ALA A 559 -31.28 -25.36 -13.79
C ALA A 559 -30.22 -24.69 -12.85
N LEU A 560 -29.15 -24.14 -13.42
CA LEU A 560 -28.16 -23.39 -12.69
C LEU A 560 -28.74 -22.08 -12.09
N ASP A 561 -29.50 -21.33 -12.89
CA ASP A 561 -30.19 -20.10 -12.45
C ASP A 561 -31.19 -20.39 -11.32
N ALA A 562 -31.98 -21.49 -11.44
CA ALA A 562 -32.91 -21.92 -10.40
C ALA A 562 -32.23 -22.33 -9.09
N ALA A 563 -30.93 -22.64 -9.15
CA ALA A 563 -30.09 -22.96 -8.01
C ALA A 563 -29.29 -21.74 -7.47
N ASP A 564 -29.58 -20.53 -7.97
CA ASP A 564 -28.85 -19.28 -7.65
C ASP A 564 -27.36 -19.32 -8.02
N ILE A 565 -26.99 -20.08 -9.05
CA ILE A 565 -25.63 -20.13 -9.59
C ILE A 565 -25.50 -19.14 -10.74
N ARG A 566 -24.56 -18.21 -10.67
CA ARG A 566 -24.32 -17.19 -11.71
C ARG A 566 -23.72 -17.84 -12.96
N ALA A 567 -24.58 -18.15 -13.93
CA ALA A 567 -24.21 -18.85 -15.15
C ALA A 567 -24.40 -17.99 -16.41
N GLU A 568 -23.44 -18.08 -17.34
CA GLU A 568 -23.54 -17.57 -18.70
C GLU A 568 -23.61 -18.74 -19.68
N ILE A 569 -24.18 -18.49 -20.87
CA ILE A 569 -24.23 -19.46 -21.98
C ILE A 569 -23.62 -18.83 -23.23
N ASP A 570 -22.78 -19.57 -23.96
CA ASP A 570 -22.17 -19.11 -25.21
C ASP A 570 -22.80 -19.78 -26.42
N LEU A 571 -23.79 -19.12 -27.02
CA LEU A 571 -24.52 -19.60 -28.19
C LEU A 571 -23.89 -19.18 -29.53
N ARG A 572 -22.72 -18.55 -29.54
CA ARG A 572 -22.07 -18.15 -30.79
C ARG A 572 -21.68 -19.37 -31.62
N SER A 573 -21.75 -19.21 -32.94
CA SER A 573 -21.35 -20.26 -33.90
C SER A 573 -19.83 -20.32 -34.05
N GLU A 574 -19.15 -20.72 -32.94
CA GLU A 574 -17.70 -20.80 -32.81
C GLU A 574 -17.25 -22.21 -32.44
N LYS A 575 -16.01 -22.56 -32.81
CA LYS A 575 -15.41 -23.86 -32.42
C LYS A 575 -15.31 -23.96 -30.91
N ILE A 576 -15.64 -25.13 -30.35
CA ILE A 576 -15.62 -25.38 -28.91
C ILE A 576 -14.29 -25.04 -28.27
N GLY A 577 -13.15 -25.34 -28.90
CA GLY A 577 -11.83 -25.00 -28.42
C GLY A 577 -11.58 -23.47 -28.31
N TYR A 578 -12.22 -22.66 -29.14
CA TYR A 578 -12.18 -21.21 -29.06
C TYR A 578 -13.01 -20.71 -27.85
N LYS A 579 -14.27 -21.21 -27.72
CA LYS A 579 -15.14 -20.89 -26.57
C LYS A 579 -14.47 -21.22 -25.22
N ILE A 580 -13.80 -22.39 -25.13
CA ILE A 580 -13.07 -22.80 -23.93
C ILE A 580 -11.92 -21.83 -23.63
N ARG A 581 -11.08 -21.49 -24.62
CA ARG A 581 -9.97 -20.56 -24.42
C ARG A 581 -10.43 -19.18 -23.98
N GLU A 582 -11.53 -18.70 -24.55
CA GLU A 582 -12.10 -17.40 -24.17
C GLU A 582 -12.64 -17.42 -22.73
N ALA A 583 -13.36 -18.48 -22.34
CA ALA A 583 -13.83 -18.66 -20.97
C ALA A 583 -12.67 -18.77 -19.96
N GLN A 584 -11.57 -19.43 -20.34
CA GLN A 584 -10.34 -19.47 -19.57
C GLN A 584 -9.69 -18.07 -19.44
N GLY A 585 -9.67 -17.30 -20.52
CA GLY A 585 -9.21 -15.89 -20.51
C GLY A 585 -10.04 -15.02 -19.57
N GLN A 586 -11.35 -15.24 -19.51
CA GLN A 586 -12.29 -14.60 -18.58
C GLN A 586 -12.16 -15.12 -17.14
N LYS A 587 -11.25 -16.05 -16.85
CA LYS A 587 -10.98 -16.62 -15.52
C LYS A 587 -12.19 -17.31 -14.87
N ILE A 588 -13.14 -17.81 -15.68
CA ILE A 588 -14.35 -18.47 -15.19
C ILE A 588 -13.99 -19.79 -14.47
N PRO A 589 -14.53 -20.04 -13.25
CA PRO A 589 -14.20 -21.24 -12.47
C PRO A 589 -14.55 -22.55 -13.16
N TYR A 590 -15.77 -22.65 -13.72
CA TYR A 590 -16.28 -23.86 -14.34
C TYR A 590 -16.85 -23.62 -15.73
N MET A 591 -16.58 -24.56 -16.63
CA MET A 591 -17.20 -24.63 -17.96
C MET A 591 -17.91 -25.97 -18.06
N LEU A 592 -19.16 -25.95 -18.52
CA LEU A 592 -19.98 -27.14 -18.82
C LEU A 592 -20.10 -27.28 -20.32
N VAL A 593 -19.37 -28.23 -20.88
CA VAL A 593 -19.46 -28.54 -22.30
C VAL A 593 -20.60 -29.53 -22.50
N VAL A 594 -21.49 -29.25 -23.47
CA VAL A 594 -22.66 -30.07 -23.73
C VAL A 594 -22.75 -30.41 -25.24
N GLY A 595 -22.95 -31.68 -25.50
CA GLY A 595 -23.07 -32.25 -26.84
C GLY A 595 -24.09 -33.37 -26.88
N GLN A 596 -23.96 -34.25 -27.88
CA GLN A 596 -24.93 -35.33 -28.10
C GLN A 596 -25.00 -36.31 -26.93
N LYS A 597 -23.84 -36.67 -26.36
CA LYS A 597 -23.77 -37.63 -25.25
C LYS A 597 -24.39 -37.03 -23.99
N GLU A 598 -24.00 -35.82 -23.66
CA GLU A 598 -24.49 -35.10 -22.47
C GLU A 598 -26.02 -34.90 -22.53
N GLN A 599 -26.56 -34.54 -23.72
CA GLN A 599 -28.00 -34.39 -23.91
C GLN A 599 -28.73 -35.74 -23.78
N ALA A 600 -28.17 -36.83 -24.30
CA ALA A 600 -28.78 -38.15 -24.23
C ALA A 600 -28.79 -38.71 -22.80
N ASP A 601 -27.72 -38.49 -22.07
CA ASP A 601 -27.49 -39.06 -20.73
C ASP A 601 -27.97 -38.13 -19.59
N GLY A 602 -28.38 -36.88 -19.89
CA GLY A 602 -28.76 -35.88 -18.90
C GLY A 602 -27.55 -35.38 -18.07
N THR A 603 -26.35 -35.45 -18.62
CA THR A 603 -25.08 -35.11 -17.96
C THR A 603 -24.50 -33.80 -18.52
N VAL A 604 -23.40 -33.35 -17.92
CA VAL A 604 -22.56 -32.23 -18.38
C VAL A 604 -21.09 -32.63 -18.33
N SER A 605 -20.31 -32.26 -19.36
CA SER A 605 -18.86 -32.48 -19.31
C SER A 605 -18.21 -31.28 -18.57
N VAL A 606 -17.73 -31.55 -17.35
CA VAL A 606 -17.22 -30.54 -16.44
C VAL A 606 -15.75 -30.22 -16.77
N ARG A 607 -15.46 -28.96 -16.86
CA ARG A 607 -14.11 -28.44 -17.02
C ARG A 607 -13.86 -27.33 -16.02
N SER A 608 -12.96 -27.56 -15.07
CA SER A 608 -12.65 -26.53 -14.08
C SER A 608 -11.32 -25.82 -14.40
N ARG A 609 -11.22 -24.59 -13.92
CA ARG A 609 -9.95 -23.83 -13.91
C ARG A 609 -8.88 -24.51 -13.05
N PHE A 610 -9.30 -25.32 -12.09
CA PHE A 610 -8.44 -25.90 -11.05
C PHE A 610 -7.79 -27.22 -11.48
N LYS A 611 -8.55 -28.09 -12.15
CA LYS A 611 -8.12 -29.44 -12.51
C LYS A 611 -8.13 -29.73 -14.03
N GLY A 612 -8.69 -28.81 -14.82
CA GLY A 612 -8.86 -29.01 -16.25
C GLY A 612 -10.11 -29.83 -16.57
N ASP A 613 -10.00 -30.85 -17.41
CA ASP A 613 -11.09 -31.74 -17.79
C ASP A 613 -11.36 -32.75 -16.67
N GLU A 614 -12.57 -32.70 -16.08
CA GLU A 614 -12.98 -33.58 -14.98
C GLU A 614 -13.95 -34.68 -15.46
N GLY A 615 -14.34 -34.66 -16.76
CA GLY A 615 -15.21 -35.65 -17.34
C GLY A 615 -16.72 -35.34 -17.22
N ALA A 616 -17.54 -36.34 -17.53
CA ALA A 616 -18.99 -36.21 -17.48
C ALA A 616 -19.53 -36.46 -16.06
N GLU A 617 -20.43 -35.58 -15.62
CA GLU A 617 -21.09 -35.63 -14.31
C GLU A 617 -22.59 -35.40 -14.47
N ASP A 618 -23.42 -35.99 -13.62
CA ASP A 618 -24.86 -35.67 -13.54
C ASP A 618 -25.04 -34.20 -13.15
N LEU A 619 -25.95 -33.49 -13.83
CA LEU A 619 -26.14 -32.06 -13.61
C LEU A 619 -26.55 -31.72 -12.16
N ASN A 620 -27.40 -32.55 -11.53
CA ASN A 620 -27.81 -32.28 -10.14
C ASN A 620 -26.67 -32.49 -9.15
N VAL A 621 -25.81 -33.48 -9.42
CA VAL A 621 -24.60 -33.72 -8.62
C VAL A 621 -23.63 -32.51 -8.74
N PHE A 622 -23.39 -32.05 -9.96
CA PHE A 622 -22.58 -30.82 -10.16
C PHE A 622 -23.17 -29.60 -9.41
N ILE A 623 -24.52 -29.39 -9.53
CA ILE A 623 -25.18 -28.29 -8.83
C ILE A 623 -25.02 -28.42 -7.31
N ALA A 624 -25.18 -29.61 -6.74
CA ALA A 624 -24.98 -29.83 -5.30
C ALA A 624 -23.55 -29.53 -4.88
N ASN A 625 -22.57 -29.99 -5.63
CA ASN A 625 -21.15 -29.78 -5.35
C ASN A 625 -20.75 -28.31 -5.39
N ILE A 626 -21.13 -27.58 -6.46
CA ILE A 626 -20.78 -26.16 -6.58
C ILE A 626 -21.51 -25.30 -5.53
N LYS A 627 -22.75 -25.62 -5.16
CA LYS A 627 -23.46 -24.96 -4.05
C LYS A 627 -22.74 -25.15 -2.73
N ALA A 628 -22.25 -26.35 -2.44
CA ALA A 628 -21.46 -26.61 -1.24
C ALA A 628 -20.15 -25.81 -1.24
N GLU A 629 -19.46 -25.73 -2.38
CA GLU A 629 -18.25 -24.91 -2.55
C GLU A 629 -18.54 -23.42 -2.33
N ILE A 630 -19.61 -22.89 -2.90
CA ILE A 630 -20.04 -21.49 -2.76
C ILE A 630 -20.40 -21.19 -1.29
N ALA A 631 -21.23 -22.03 -0.69
CA ALA A 631 -21.67 -21.85 0.72
C ALA A 631 -20.51 -21.95 1.70
N GLY A 632 -19.57 -22.84 1.45
CA GLY A 632 -18.34 -22.99 2.24
C GLY A 632 -17.30 -21.89 1.99
N ARG A 633 -17.52 -20.99 1.04
CA ARG A 633 -16.57 -19.95 0.61
C ARG A 633 -15.17 -20.51 0.41
N VAL A 634 -15.10 -21.64 -0.28
CA VAL A 634 -13.82 -22.35 -0.48
C VAL A 634 -12.85 -21.44 -1.23
N ASN A 635 -11.72 -21.15 -0.59
CA ASN A 635 -10.61 -20.43 -1.17
C ASN A 635 -9.49 -21.42 -1.50
N ARG A 636 -9.15 -21.53 -2.78
CA ARG A 636 -8.06 -22.40 -3.23
C ARG A 636 -6.78 -21.58 -3.31
N PRO A 637 -5.61 -22.14 -2.88
CA PRO A 637 -4.34 -21.43 -2.96
C PRO A 637 -4.07 -20.89 -4.36
N VAL A 638 -3.57 -19.68 -4.45
CA VAL A 638 -3.08 -19.12 -5.71
C VAL A 638 -1.72 -19.73 -5.99
N GLU A 639 -1.66 -20.75 -6.84
CA GLU A 639 -0.40 -21.30 -7.32
C GLU A 639 0.26 -20.28 -8.26
N VAL A 640 1.35 -19.68 -7.84
CA VAL A 640 2.27 -18.96 -8.73
C VAL A 640 3.06 -20.03 -9.48
N LYS A 641 2.61 -20.42 -10.68
CA LYS A 641 3.39 -21.32 -11.53
C LYS A 641 4.73 -20.64 -11.80
N LYS A 642 5.83 -21.23 -11.32
CA LYS A 642 7.16 -20.98 -11.88
C LYS A 642 7.07 -21.44 -13.34
N GLU A 643 7.23 -20.50 -14.28
CA GLU A 643 7.41 -20.87 -15.69
C GLU A 643 8.67 -21.76 -15.74
N GLU A 644 8.49 -23.03 -16.08
CA GLU A 644 9.60 -23.88 -16.47
C GLU A 644 10.20 -23.25 -17.73
N GLU A 645 11.45 -22.84 -17.64
CA GLU A 645 12.27 -22.40 -18.78
C GLU A 645 12.20 -23.47 -19.88
N LYS A 646 11.61 -23.14 -21.02
CA LYS A 646 11.73 -23.85 -22.27
C LYS A 646 12.69 -23.12 -23.19
#